data_6253a26234400c1870a3cbb429013e7a
#
_entry.id   6253a26234400c1870a3cbb429013e7a
#
_cell.length_a   1.000
_cell.length_b   1.000
_cell.length_c   1.000
_cell.angle_alpha   90.00
_cell.angle_beta   90.00
_cell.angle_gamma   90.00
#
_symmetry.space_group_name_H-M   'P 1'
#
loop_
_entity.id
_entity.type
_entity.pdbx_description
1 polymer ?
#
loop_
_entity_poly.entity_id
_entity_poly.type
_entity_poly.pdbx_seq_one_letter_code
_entity_poly.pdbx_strand_id
1 'polypeptide(L)'
;MLGTLHLTDAAGHEVKGLLTRSHRLALLAYLAASTPRRFHRRDSLLALFWPELDQEHARAALRQALHVIRGTLGNDVVVTRGDEEIGLDVSLLWCDVMAFDDAIAAGQLGPALDCYKGDLLDGFFISGAGEFERWLERERARLREAVSGAARTLVERYEAAGDVTAAAQCARRATRLAPHDEDLVRRLVALLDRLGDRAGAVAAYDELAQSLRVDLETEPSAETNALITAVRERQTAAPVTLSRRRVGSATPGRRWGSVVAAVVVAGLLVSSAANRSGALLPGRVSDRVQSLAVLPFTNLSADTLHAWYADGLTEALTTDLGRIRSLRVISHGSVMPFRETRKSSEEIGRALQVDGVVEGGVQQSEGRVRVDVRLVNAVTGYQLWADRFEEPMGNRFALEDRVAHGILAALSVPPSSAASRTQNRAAYDAYLHAELRLWRENREDDSVAITWLEQAVARDPDFAAAQADLAWAYTMRANQFAPWDTAAVTRAGLAAERALRLDPDLAEAHFARGVLLSSVAGRFAPGPAIQEYRRALELNPNLARAHQNLGNIYLHRGLLDKAVEEFRATLAIDPANYGATRRLGIVLVYRGQYEEGLRQFRQVPPESNQSLWNYQVAWGLLYLGREKEASDLMERYLRAHPEDRGGVVTSTRAILEAKRGEATRAAADIRTAIEKGRGFIHFHHTAYNIASVYALLGQPQRALYWLRQAAEGGWPCYPYFARDPNLDHIRSDPELIAFMRQLKAQWEREQDTL
;
A
#
# COMPACT_ATOMS: atom_id res chain seq x y z
N MET A 1 -9.51 -8.11 21.95
CA MET A 1 -9.98 -9.51 21.77
C MET A 1 -11.01 -9.62 20.68
N LEU A 2 -11.79 -8.57 20.39
CA LEU A 2 -12.75 -8.51 19.27
C LEU A 2 -12.04 -8.09 17.98
N GLY A 3 -11.77 -9.03 17.09
CA GLY A 3 -10.91 -8.90 15.91
C GLY A 3 -9.46 -9.21 16.25
N THR A 4 -8.59 -8.20 16.31
CA THR A 4 -7.18 -8.41 16.63
C THR A 4 -6.93 -8.63 18.11
N LEU A 5 -6.05 -9.59 18.41
CA LEU A 5 -5.63 -9.88 19.76
C LEU A 5 -4.54 -8.89 20.19
N HIS A 6 -4.86 -8.02 21.13
CA HIS A 6 -3.94 -7.03 21.66
C HIS A 6 -4.04 -6.96 23.19
N LEU A 7 -2.92 -6.98 23.88
CA LEU A 7 -2.84 -6.87 25.34
C LEU A 7 -1.74 -5.87 25.70
N THR A 8 -2.13 -4.82 26.43
CA THR A 8 -1.20 -3.79 26.91
C THR A 8 -1.27 -3.63 28.42
N ASP A 9 -0.18 -3.19 29.03
CA ASP A 9 -0.15 -2.75 30.41
C ASP A 9 -0.79 -1.36 30.60
N ALA A 10 -0.88 -0.87 31.83
CA ALA A 10 -1.45 0.44 32.15
C ALA A 10 -0.65 1.62 31.55
N ALA A 11 0.60 1.40 31.14
CA ALA A 11 1.45 2.38 30.47
C ALA A 11 1.35 2.33 28.93
N GLY A 12 0.56 1.39 28.37
CA GLY A 12 0.36 1.21 26.95
C GLY A 12 1.41 0.31 26.27
N HIS A 13 2.30 -0.34 27.02
CA HIS A 13 3.29 -1.26 26.45
C HIS A 13 2.68 -2.63 26.18
N GLU A 14 3.02 -3.23 25.04
CA GLU A 14 2.53 -4.55 24.66
C GLU A 14 3.08 -5.66 25.58
N VAL A 15 2.16 -6.46 26.12
CA VAL A 15 2.47 -7.56 27.03
C VAL A 15 2.71 -8.85 26.24
N LYS A 16 3.93 -9.01 25.71
CA LYS A 16 4.29 -10.15 24.83
C LYS A 16 4.31 -11.51 25.54
N GLY A 17 4.60 -11.55 26.83
CA GLY A 17 4.78 -12.79 27.62
C GLY A 17 3.54 -13.68 27.72
N LEU A 18 2.34 -13.11 27.65
CA LEU A 18 1.08 -13.85 27.61
C LEU A 18 0.64 -14.23 26.19
N LEU A 19 0.95 -13.38 25.20
CA LEU A 19 0.55 -13.58 23.80
C LEU A 19 1.23 -14.79 23.13
N THR A 20 2.39 -15.23 23.64
CA THR A 20 3.17 -16.34 23.07
C THR A 20 2.75 -17.75 23.55
N ARG A 21 1.82 -17.86 24.50
CA ARG A 21 1.38 -19.13 25.10
C ARG A 21 -0.14 -19.28 25.04
N SER A 22 -0.62 -20.04 24.05
CA SER A 22 -2.04 -20.20 23.71
C SER A 22 -2.97 -20.53 24.89
N HIS A 23 -2.62 -21.50 25.75
CA HIS A 23 -3.47 -21.89 26.90
C HIS A 23 -3.62 -20.78 27.96
N ARG A 24 -2.58 -19.96 28.20
CA ARG A 24 -2.64 -18.86 29.17
C ARG A 24 -3.53 -17.73 28.70
N LEU A 25 -3.39 -17.43 27.41
CA LEU A 25 -4.19 -16.41 26.75
C LEU A 25 -5.66 -16.83 26.68
N ALA A 26 -5.94 -18.06 26.30
CA ALA A 26 -7.28 -18.59 26.27
C ALA A 26 -7.96 -18.62 27.65
N LEU A 27 -7.20 -18.98 28.70
CA LEU A 27 -7.70 -18.90 30.07
C LEU A 27 -8.07 -17.47 30.47
N LEU A 28 -7.22 -16.49 30.17
CA LEU A 28 -7.51 -15.08 30.44
C LEU A 28 -8.73 -14.59 29.63
N ALA A 29 -8.80 -14.94 28.35
CA ALA A 29 -9.92 -14.58 27.48
C ALA A 29 -11.24 -15.24 27.93
N TYR A 30 -11.20 -16.50 28.34
CA TYR A 30 -12.36 -17.19 28.89
C TYR A 30 -12.88 -16.53 30.16
N LEU A 31 -11.97 -16.23 31.10
CA LEU A 31 -12.34 -15.57 32.37
C LEU A 31 -12.88 -14.14 32.15
N ALA A 32 -12.44 -13.45 31.10
CA ALA A 32 -12.88 -12.09 30.76
C ALA A 32 -14.19 -12.06 29.94
N ALA A 33 -14.39 -13.00 29.01
CA ALA A 33 -15.48 -12.96 28.04
C ALA A 33 -16.67 -13.86 28.41
N SER A 34 -16.52 -14.84 29.32
CA SER A 34 -17.62 -15.73 29.68
C SER A 34 -18.78 -15.00 30.35
N THR A 35 -19.98 -15.25 29.86
CA THR A 35 -21.22 -14.65 30.39
C THR A 35 -22.10 -15.72 31.05
N PRO A 36 -22.71 -15.40 32.23
CA PRO A 36 -22.51 -14.24 33.08
C PRO A 36 -21.13 -14.20 33.72
N ARG A 37 -20.56 -12.99 33.90
CA ARG A 37 -19.25 -12.78 34.56
C ARG A 37 -19.35 -13.25 36.01
N ARG A 38 -18.67 -14.36 36.32
CA ARG A 38 -18.66 -14.98 37.67
C ARG A 38 -17.36 -15.73 37.92
N PHE A 39 -17.27 -16.25 39.12
CA PHE A 39 -16.22 -17.17 39.48
C PHE A 39 -16.46 -18.55 38.82
N HIS A 40 -15.37 -19.14 38.33
CA HIS A 40 -15.37 -20.46 37.69
C HIS A 40 -14.68 -21.48 38.60
N ARG A 41 -15.26 -22.67 38.68
CA ARG A 41 -14.66 -23.74 39.45
C ARG A 41 -13.38 -24.23 38.81
N ARG A 42 -12.34 -24.46 39.61
CA ARG A 42 -11.05 -24.97 39.12
C ARG A 42 -11.21 -26.23 38.28
N ASP A 43 -11.98 -27.21 38.78
CA ASP A 43 -12.19 -28.46 38.05
C ASP A 43 -12.84 -28.25 36.66
N SER A 44 -13.74 -27.29 36.52
CA SER A 44 -14.31 -26.92 35.23
C SER A 44 -13.26 -26.33 34.29
N LEU A 45 -12.34 -25.50 34.82
CA LEU A 45 -11.24 -24.93 34.02
C LEU A 45 -10.23 -26.01 33.60
N LEU A 46 -9.95 -27.01 34.49
CA LEU A 46 -9.07 -28.13 34.16
C LEU A 46 -9.64 -28.95 32.99
N ALA A 47 -10.93 -29.30 33.05
CA ALA A 47 -11.61 -30.05 32.01
C ALA A 47 -11.67 -29.28 30.69
N LEU A 48 -11.76 -27.94 30.74
CA LEU A 48 -11.88 -27.08 29.56
C LEU A 48 -10.55 -26.89 28.82
N PHE A 49 -9.43 -26.72 29.59
CA PHE A 49 -8.16 -26.33 29.00
C PHE A 49 -7.12 -27.44 28.93
N TRP A 50 -7.24 -28.48 29.78
CA TRP A 50 -6.27 -29.59 29.86
C TRP A 50 -6.96 -30.94 30.01
N PRO A 51 -7.91 -31.31 29.13
CA PRO A 51 -8.69 -32.55 29.28
C PRO A 51 -7.84 -33.82 29.10
N GLU A 52 -6.69 -33.71 28.43
CA GLU A 52 -5.80 -34.83 28.15
C GLU A 52 -4.77 -35.11 29.28
N LEU A 53 -4.66 -34.19 30.26
CA LEU A 53 -3.76 -34.35 31.39
C LEU A 53 -4.47 -35.02 32.56
N ASP A 54 -3.73 -35.81 33.31
CA ASP A 54 -4.22 -36.29 34.62
C ASP A 54 -4.43 -35.09 35.58
N GLN A 55 -5.18 -35.35 36.65
CA GLN A 55 -5.63 -34.29 37.56
C GLN A 55 -4.48 -33.53 38.24
N GLU A 56 -3.36 -34.21 38.53
CA GLU A 56 -2.21 -33.59 39.17
C GLU A 56 -1.47 -32.65 38.23
N HIS A 57 -1.17 -33.11 37.00
CA HIS A 57 -0.50 -32.32 35.96
C HIS A 57 -1.38 -31.16 35.49
N ALA A 58 -2.70 -31.37 35.31
CA ALA A 58 -3.64 -30.30 34.96
C ALA A 58 -3.70 -29.21 36.05
N ARG A 59 -3.74 -29.57 37.33
CA ARG A 59 -3.66 -28.61 38.45
C ARG A 59 -2.35 -27.84 38.48
N ALA A 60 -1.23 -28.50 38.16
CA ALA A 60 0.08 -27.84 38.09
C ALA A 60 0.12 -26.83 36.92
N ALA A 61 -0.43 -27.21 35.75
CA ALA A 61 -0.54 -26.33 34.58
C ALA A 61 -1.40 -25.10 34.87
N LEU A 62 -2.57 -25.27 35.51
CA LEU A 62 -3.43 -24.15 35.90
C LEU A 62 -2.73 -23.20 36.87
N ARG A 63 -2.06 -23.75 37.93
CA ARG A 63 -1.30 -22.92 38.89
C ARG A 63 -0.22 -22.11 38.18
N GLN A 64 0.51 -22.71 37.24
CA GLN A 64 1.53 -22.04 36.48
C GLN A 64 0.95 -20.95 35.55
N ALA A 65 -0.18 -21.23 34.89
CA ALA A 65 -0.87 -20.23 34.05
C ALA A 65 -1.29 -19.01 34.87
N LEU A 66 -1.94 -19.23 36.02
CA LEU A 66 -2.37 -18.16 36.93
C LEU A 66 -1.18 -17.39 37.54
N HIS A 67 -0.09 -18.07 37.87
CA HIS A 67 1.13 -17.42 38.36
C HIS A 67 1.69 -16.44 37.31
N VAL A 68 1.75 -16.85 36.04
CA VAL A 68 2.23 -15.98 34.97
C VAL A 68 1.26 -14.84 34.69
N ILE A 69 -0.06 -15.07 34.67
CA ILE A 69 -1.05 -14.01 34.50
C ILE A 69 -0.90 -12.96 35.62
N ARG A 70 -0.79 -13.38 36.88
CA ARG A 70 -0.56 -12.48 38.03
C ARG A 70 0.76 -11.73 37.92
N GLY A 71 1.84 -12.40 37.57
CA GLY A 71 3.16 -11.78 37.42
C GLY A 71 3.22 -10.75 36.28
N THR A 72 2.32 -10.89 35.33
CA THR A 72 2.31 -10.04 34.14
C THR A 72 1.32 -8.87 34.25
N LEU A 73 0.12 -9.12 34.77
CA LEU A 73 -0.97 -8.12 34.84
C LEU A 73 -1.16 -7.52 36.24
N GLY A 74 -0.47 -8.06 37.25
CA GLY A 74 -0.61 -7.68 38.66
C GLY A 74 -1.28 -8.77 39.48
N ASN A 75 -0.86 -8.88 40.75
CA ASN A 75 -1.32 -9.95 41.64
C ASN A 75 -2.83 -9.91 41.94
N ASP A 76 -3.42 -8.73 41.90
CA ASP A 76 -4.82 -8.50 42.29
C ASP A 76 -5.81 -8.71 41.13
N VAL A 77 -5.34 -8.82 39.88
CA VAL A 77 -6.20 -9.03 38.68
C VAL A 77 -6.93 -10.38 38.71
N VAL A 78 -6.29 -11.41 39.28
CA VAL A 78 -6.90 -12.76 39.42
C VAL A 78 -7.34 -12.96 40.87
N VAL A 79 -8.66 -12.96 41.05
CA VAL A 79 -9.30 -13.13 42.36
C VAL A 79 -9.69 -14.59 42.57
N THR A 80 -9.55 -15.08 43.79
CA THR A 80 -9.98 -16.42 44.19
C THR A 80 -11.04 -16.34 45.27
N ARG A 81 -12.03 -17.22 45.22
CA ARG A 81 -13.01 -17.42 46.28
C ARG A 81 -12.79 -18.79 46.89
N GLY A 82 -12.17 -18.81 48.07
CA GLY A 82 -11.65 -20.04 48.65
C GLY A 82 -10.62 -20.72 47.73
N ASP A 83 -10.43 -22.01 47.88
CA ASP A 83 -9.47 -22.79 47.08
C ASP A 83 -10.08 -23.35 45.78
N GLU A 84 -11.38 -23.18 45.58
CA GLU A 84 -12.10 -23.86 44.50
C GLU A 84 -12.48 -22.97 43.29
N GLU A 85 -12.57 -21.67 43.47
CA GLU A 85 -13.10 -20.77 42.44
C GLU A 85 -12.12 -19.68 42.04
N ILE A 86 -12.10 -19.33 40.74
CA ILE A 86 -11.22 -18.31 40.13
C ILE A 86 -12.08 -17.36 39.32
N GLY A 87 -11.79 -16.06 39.43
CA GLY A 87 -12.37 -15.00 38.61
C GLY A 87 -11.36 -13.90 38.32
N LEU A 88 -11.80 -12.86 37.62
CA LEU A 88 -11.03 -11.63 37.38
C LEU A 88 -11.66 -10.47 38.13
N ASP A 89 -10.81 -9.57 38.64
CA ASP A 89 -11.25 -8.25 39.09
C ASP A 89 -11.41 -7.34 37.87
N VAL A 90 -12.65 -7.15 37.45
CA VAL A 90 -13.02 -6.36 36.27
C VAL A 90 -12.74 -4.87 36.44
N SER A 91 -12.47 -4.39 37.66
CA SER A 91 -12.09 -3.00 37.91
C SER A 91 -10.63 -2.70 37.54
N LEU A 92 -9.79 -3.75 37.48
CA LEU A 92 -8.37 -3.67 37.16
C LEU A 92 -8.03 -4.05 35.74
N LEU A 93 -9.01 -4.55 34.97
CA LEU A 93 -8.80 -5.01 33.60
C LEU A 93 -9.89 -4.43 32.67
N TRP A 94 -9.49 -3.58 31.73
CA TRP A 94 -10.36 -3.21 30.63
C TRP A 94 -10.31 -4.25 29.52
N CYS A 95 -11.45 -4.62 28.96
CA CYS A 95 -11.56 -5.57 27.87
C CYS A 95 -12.67 -5.13 26.91
N ASP A 96 -12.40 -5.17 25.62
CA ASP A 96 -13.31 -4.76 24.53
C ASP A 96 -14.62 -5.59 24.52
N VAL A 97 -14.58 -6.90 24.83
CA VAL A 97 -15.78 -7.75 24.96
C VAL A 97 -16.63 -7.28 26.13
N MET A 98 -15.99 -6.96 27.26
CA MET A 98 -16.70 -6.45 28.43
C MET A 98 -17.35 -5.08 28.14
N ALA A 99 -16.59 -4.19 27.50
CA ALA A 99 -17.08 -2.86 27.11
C ALA A 99 -18.24 -2.97 26.09
N PHE A 100 -18.16 -3.91 25.16
CA PHE A 100 -19.22 -4.22 24.22
C PHE A 100 -20.51 -4.67 24.93
N ASP A 101 -20.42 -5.67 25.80
CA ASP A 101 -21.60 -6.18 26.52
C ASP A 101 -22.23 -5.11 27.42
N ASP A 102 -21.40 -4.31 28.10
CA ASP A 102 -21.88 -3.23 28.98
C ASP A 102 -22.55 -2.11 28.15
N ALA A 103 -22.01 -1.77 26.98
CA ALA A 103 -22.62 -0.80 26.07
C ALA A 103 -23.95 -1.30 25.49
N ILE A 104 -24.04 -2.59 25.12
CA ILE A 104 -25.32 -3.22 24.70
C ILE A 104 -26.36 -3.17 25.83
N ALA A 105 -25.98 -3.54 27.05
CA ALA A 105 -26.88 -3.52 28.20
C ALA A 105 -27.35 -2.11 28.56
N ALA A 106 -26.51 -1.09 28.35
CA ALA A 106 -26.82 0.31 28.54
C ALA A 106 -27.61 0.96 27.37
N GLY A 107 -27.87 0.23 26.27
CA GLY A 107 -28.54 0.74 25.07
C GLY A 107 -27.69 1.75 24.27
N GLN A 108 -26.38 1.81 24.52
CA GLN A 108 -25.39 2.67 23.86
C GLN A 108 -24.87 1.97 22.58
N LEU A 109 -25.75 1.88 21.56
CA LEU A 109 -25.50 1.06 20.38
C LEU A 109 -24.32 1.51 19.53
N GLY A 110 -24.07 2.83 19.41
CA GLY A 110 -22.91 3.38 18.71
C GLY A 110 -21.58 2.94 19.35
N PRO A 111 -21.35 3.23 20.65
CA PRO A 111 -20.21 2.73 21.40
C PRO A 111 -20.03 1.19 21.36
N ALA A 112 -21.14 0.42 21.41
CA ALA A 112 -21.07 -1.03 21.25
C ALA A 112 -20.48 -1.43 19.89
N LEU A 113 -20.98 -0.85 18.79
CA LEU A 113 -20.42 -1.08 17.46
C LEU A 113 -18.95 -0.66 17.35
N ASP A 114 -18.52 0.36 18.11
CA ASP A 114 -17.13 0.81 18.14
C ASP A 114 -16.20 -0.17 18.83
N CYS A 115 -16.67 -0.94 19.81
CA CYS A 115 -15.91 -2.00 20.47
C CYS A 115 -15.74 -3.23 19.60
N TYR A 116 -16.72 -3.56 18.74
CA TYR A 116 -16.68 -4.77 17.90
C TYR A 116 -15.89 -4.51 16.60
N LYS A 117 -14.70 -5.11 16.45
CA LYS A 117 -13.81 -4.98 15.30
C LYS A 117 -13.73 -6.26 14.45
N GLY A 118 -14.28 -7.37 14.95
CA GLY A 118 -14.25 -8.69 14.34
C GLY A 118 -14.53 -9.75 15.40
N ASP A 119 -14.41 -11.00 15.03
CA ASP A 119 -14.71 -12.12 15.90
C ASP A 119 -13.83 -12.18 17.14
N LEU A 120 -14.39 -12.73 18.22
CA LEU A 120 -13.66 -12.98 19.45
C LEU A 120 -12.48 -13.91 19.18
N LEU A 121 -11.26 -13.48 19.49
CA LEU A 121 -10.02 -14.25 19.29
C LEU A 121 -9.91 -14.77 17.85
N ASP A 122 -10.09 -13.87 16.86
CA ASP A 122 -10.05 -14.23 15.45
C ASP A 122 -8.74 -14.93 15.07
N GLY A 123 -8.84 -16.07 14.38
CA GLY A 123 -7.70 -16.91 13.99
C GLY A 123 -6.99 -17.64 15.15
N PHE A 124 -7.49 -17.55 16.38
CA PHE A 124 -6.92 -18.24 17.54
C PHE A 124 -7.45 -19.67 17.66
N PHE A 125 -6.54 -20.61 17.95
CA PHE A 125 -6.84 -22.04 18.11
C PHE A 125 -5.98 -22.69 19.20
N ILE A 126 -6.56 -23.63 19.96
CA ILE A 126 -5.81 -24.47 20.90
C ILE A 126 -5.96 -25.94 20.52
N SER A 127 -4.84 -26.59 20.24
CA SER A 127 -4.81 -28.04 20.03
C SER A 127 -5.13 -28.79 21.32
N GLY A 128 -6.01 -29.80 21.25
CA GLY A 128 -6.35 -30.66 22.39
C GLY A 128 -7.42 -30.12 23.35
N ALA A 129 -7.99 -28.92 23.13
CA ALA A 129 -9.01 -28.30 23.98
C ALA A 129 -10.38 -28.14 23.30
N GLY A 130 -10.95 -29.24 22.83
CA GLY A 130 -12.19 -29.22 22.01
C GLY A 130 -13.42 -28.59 22.70
N GLU A 131 -13.52 -28.63 24.03
CA GLU A 131 -14.59 -27.96 24.78
C GLU A 131 -14.43 -26.44 24.77
N PHE A 132 -13.17 -25.94 24.85
CA PHE A 132 -12.89 -24.51 24.71
C PHE A 132 -13.22 -24.01 23.30
N GLU A 133 -12.85 -24.76 22.26
CA GLU A 133 -13.18 -24.39 20.87
C GLU A 133 -14.71 -24.32 20.67
N ARG A 134 -15.48 -25.25 21.21
CA ARG A 134 -16.95 -25.21 21.17
C ARG A 134 -17.53 -24.02 21.96
N TRP A 135 -16.93 -23.65 23.07
CA TRP A 135 -17.31 -22.44 23.80
C TRP A 135 -17.00 -21.19 22.98
N LEU A 136 -15.83 -21.13 22.39
CA LEU A 136 -15.38 -19.98 21.58
C LEU A 136 -16.32 -19.75 20.38
N GLU A 137 -16.72 -20.80 19.68
CA GLU A 137 -17.67 -20.69 18.55
C GLU A 137 -19.05 -20.23 18.99
N ARG A 138 -19.56 -20.72 20.11
CA ARG A 138 -20.84 -20.23 20.66
C ARG A 138 -20.75 -18.75 21.06
N GLU A 139 -19.66 -18.34 21.61
CA GLU A 139 -19.48 -16.95 22.03
C GLU A 139 -19.31 -16.00 20.84
N ARG A 140 -18.60 -16.43 19.79
CA ARG A 140 -18.56 -15.74 18.49
C ARG A 140 -19.94 -15.57 17.89
N ALA A 141 -20.74 -16.61 17.85
CA ALA A 141 -22.10 -16.54 17.34
C ALA A 141 -22.98 -15.57 18.15
N ARG A 142 -22.90 -15.60 19.51
CA ARG A 142 -23.63 -14.69 20.39
C ARG A 142 -23.25 -13.23 20.13
N LEU A 143 -21.96 -12.96 19.99
CA LEU A 143 -21.44 -11.58 19.73
C LEU A 143 -21.82 -11.08 18.34
N ARG A 144 -21.77 -11.93 17.31
CA ARG A 144 -22.23 -11.58 15.95
C ARG A 144 -23.73 -11.24 15.93
N GLU A 145 -24.55 -12.00 16.62
CA GLU A 145 -25.99 -11.73 16.72
C GLU A 145 -26.26 -10.41 17.47
N ALA A 146 -25.55 -10.18 18.56
CA ALA A 146 -25.69 -8.94 19.34
C ALA A 146 -25.28 -7.70 18.52
N VAL A 147 -24.18 -7.77 17.76
CA VAL A 147 -23.73 -6.66 16.92
C VAL A 147 -24.69 -6.40 15.75
N SER A 148 -25.21 -7.46 15.10
CA SER A 148 -26.21 -7.34 14.04
C SER A 148 -27.51 -6.71 14.55
N GLY A 149 -27.98 -7.12 15.72
CA GLY A 149 -29.15 -6.54 16.37
C GLY A 149 -28.98 -5.07 16.75
N ALA A 150 -27.81 -4.74 17.33
CA ALA A 150 -27.47 -3.35 17.66
C ALA A 150 -27.40 -2.46 16.42
N ALA A 151 -26.79 -2.96 15.33
CA ALA A 151 -26.67 -2.24 14.08
C ALA A 151 -28.04 -2.01 13.42
N ARG A 152 -28.90 -3.02 13.36
CA ARG A 152 -30.29 -2.89 12.85
C ARG A 152 -31.04 -1.81 13.59
N THR A 153 -31.02 -1.87 14.92
CA THR A 153 -31.70 -0.86 15.75
C THR A 153 -31.14 0.54 15.53
N LEU A 154 -29.84 0.69 15.35
CA LEU A 154 -29.21 1.99 15.11
C LEU A 154 -29.55 2.54 13.73
N VAL A 155 -29.56 1.70 12.69
CA VAL A 155 -30.03 2.06 11.35
C VAL A 155 -31.47 2.54 11.39
N GLU A 156 -32.38 1.83 12.07
CA GLU A 156 -33.78 2.24 12.25
C GLU A 156 -33.92 3.59 12.95
N ARG A 157 -33.10 3.86 13.96
CA ARG A 157 -33.10 5.18 14.64
C ARG A 157 -32.68 6.32 13.70
N TYR A 158 -31.67 6.10 12.88
CA TYR A 158 -31.25 7.10 11.89
C TYR A 158 -32.28 7.28 10.77
N GLU A 159 -32.91 6.20 10.30
CA GLU A 159 -34.02 6.30 9.32
C GLU A 159 -35.22 7.07 9.89
N ALA A 160 -35.61 6.79 11.13
CA ALA A 160 -36.70 7.48 11.81
C ALA A 160 -36.37 8.97 12.05
N ALA A 161 -35.11 9.31 12.24
CA ALA A 161 -34.63 10.70 12.33
C ALA A 161 -34.49 11.40 10.97
N GLY A 162 -34.71 10.69 9.85
CA GLY A 162 -34.57 11.21 8.49
C GLY A 162 -33.14 11.32 8.00
N ASP A 163 -32.16 10.87 8.77
CA ASP A 163 -30.74 10.88 8.39
C ASP A 163 -30.36 9.62 7.59
N VAL A 164 -30.74 9.64 6.31
CA VAL A 164 -30.49 8.53 5.38
C VAL A 164 -28.99 8.27 5.18
N THR A 165 -28.17 9.32 5.27
CA THR A 165 -26.72 9.22 5.09
C THR A 165 -26.08 8.48 6.26
N ALA A 166 -26.39 8.86 7.51
CA ALA A 166 -25.91 8.17 8.69
C ALA A 166 -26.44 6.72 8.75
N ALA A 167 -27.71 6.50 8.36
CA ALA A 167 -28.27 5.15 8.24
C ALA A 167 -27.48 4.27 7.26
N ALA A 168 -27.17 4.78 6.07
CA ALA A 168 -26.39 4.06 5.06
C ALA A 168 -24.94 3.79 5.51
N GLN A 169 -24.29 4.74 6.17
CA GLN A 169 -22.95 4.55 6.75
C GLN A 169 -22.95 3.50 7.85
N CYS A 170 -23.92 3.52 8.74
CA CYS A 170 -24.10 2.54 9.80
C CYS A 170 -24.37 1.13 9.21
N ALA A 171 -25.28 1.01 8.24
CA ALA A 171 -25.58 -0.23 7.57
C ALA A 171 -24.36 -0.79 6.84
N ARG A 172 -23.60 0.05 6.10
CA ARG A 172 -22.36 -0.36 5.41
C ARG A 172 -21.26 -0.83 6.39
N ARG A 173 -21.19 -0.25 7.58
CA ARG A 173 -20.31 -0.74 8.63
C ARG A 173 -20.76 -2.09 9.17
N ALA A 174 -22.05 -2.23 9.42
CA ALA A 174 -22.65 -3.45 9.97
C ALA A 174 -22.51 -4.64 9.02
N THR A 175 -22.72 -4.47 7.71
CA THR A 175 -22.55 -5.54 6.71
C THR A 175 -21.12 -6.06 6.62
N ARG A 176 -20.11 -5.22 6.92
CA ARG A 176 -18.71 -5.68 7.02
C ARG A 176 -18.44 -6.52 8.27
N LEU A 177 -19.16 -6.28 9.36
CA LEU A 177 -19.02 -7.02 10.61
C LEU A 177 -19.85 -8.29 10.63
N ALA A 178 -20.94 -8.33 9.85
CA ALA A 178 -21.84 -9.47 9.69
C ALA A 178 -22.15 -9.69 8.19
N PRO A 179 -21.18 -10.21 7.40
CA PRO A 179 -21.28 -10.27 5.94
C PRO A 179 -22.39 -11.22 5.41
N HIS A 180 -22.90 -12.13 6.24
CA HIS A 180 -23.96 -13.04 5.88
C HIS A 180 -25.36 -12.58 6.33
N ASP A 181 -25.47 -11.39 6.94
CA ASP A 181 -26.76 -10.83 7.37
C ASP A 181 -27.47 -10.17 6.17
N GLU A 182 -28.28 -10.95 5.46
CA GLU A 182 -29.03 -10.49 4.28
C GLU A 182 -29.97 -9.32 4.58
N ASP A 183 -30.53 -9.23 5.79
CA ASP A 183 -31.43 -8.14 6.16
C ASP A 183 -30.70 -6.79 6.22
N LEU A 184 -29.52 -6.78 6.82
CA LEU A 184 -28.66 -5.58 6.82
C LEU A 184 -28.25 -5.19 5.42
N VAL A 185 -27.92 -6.16 4.55
CA VAL A 185 -27.55 -5.86 3.15
C VAL A 185 -28.75 -5.33 2.37
N ARG A 186 -29.95 -5.91 2.52
CA ARG A 186 -31.18 -5.37 1.91
C ARG A 186 -31.44 -3.91 2.32
N ARG A 187 -31.30 -3.60 3.60
CA ARG A 187 -31.42 -2.23 4.10
C ARG A 187 -30.37 -1.31 3.50
N LEU A 188 -29.12 -1.75 3.44
CA LEU A 188 -28.04 -0.97 2.81
C LEU A 188 -28.35 -0.70 1.34
N VAL A 189 -28.75 -1.72 0.56
CA VAL A 189 -29.13 -1.58 -0.85
C VAL A 189 -30.26 -0.55 -1.00
N ALA A 190 -31.31 -0.63 -0.18
CA ALA A 190 -32.43 0.32 -0.22
C ALA A 190 -32.02 1.75 0.15
N LEU A 191 -31.16 1.94 1.14
CA LEU A 191 -30.64 3.25 1.55
C LEU A 191 -29.75 3.86 0.47
N LEU A 192 -28.89 3.07 -0.17
CA LEU A 192 -28.01 3.52 -1.25
C LEU A 192 -28.81 3.91 -2.50
N ASP A 193 -29.87 3.15 -2.84
CA ASP A 193 -30.80 3.53 -3.93
C ASP A 193 -31.52 4.85 -3.64
N ARG A 194 -31.97 5.08 -2.39
CA ARG A 194 -32.55 6.37 -1.94
C ARG A 194 -31.57 7.54 -2.03
N LEU A 195 -30.28 7.30 -1.80
CA LEU A 195 -29.20 8.30 -1.95
C LEU A 195 -28.78 8.48 -3.41
N GLY A 196 -29.30 7.68 -4.35
CA GLY A 196 -28.91 7.70 -5.76
C GLY A 196 -27.60 6.95 -6.06
N ASP A 197 -26.96 6.33 -5.05
CA ASP A 197 -25.76 5.51 -5.19
C ASP A 197 -26.12 4.07 -5.63
N ARG A 198 -26.64 3.94 -6.85
CA ARG A 198 -27.05 2.65 -7.41
C ARG A 198 -25.87 1.72 -7.66
N ALA A 199 -24.71 2.28 -7.99
CA ALA A 199 -23.49 1.49 -8.16
C ALA A 199 -23.06 0.85 -6.83
N GLY A 200 -23.10 1.62 -5.74
CA GLY A 200 -22.85 1.11 -4.39
C GLY A 200 -23.88 0.06 -3.95
N ALA A 201 -25.16 0.22 -4.34
CA ALA A 201 -26.20 -0.76 -4.04
C ALA A 201 -25.95 -2.11 -4.75
N VAL A 202 -25.55 -2.08 -6.03
CA VAL A 202 -25.18 -3.30 -6.78
C VAL A 202 -23.94 -3.94 -6.19
N ALA A 203 -22.92 -3.17 -5.83
CA ALA A 203 -21.71 -3.69 -5.22
C ALA A 203 -21.97 -4.37 -3.87
N ALA A 204 -22.84 -3.81 -3.02
CA ALA A 204 -23.21 -4.41 -1.74
C ALA A 204 -23.94 -5.76 -1.90
N TYR A 205 -24.78 -5.88 -2.92
CA TYR A 205 -25.42 -7.15 -3.26
C TYR A 205 -24.40 -8.18 -3.79
N ASP A 206 -23.52 -7.78 -4.69
CA ASP A 206 -22.53 -8.69 -5.30
C ASP A 206 -21.54 -9.21 -4.23
N GLU A 207 -21.19 -8.40 -3.22
CA GLU A 207 -20.42 -8.82 -2.05
C GLU A 207 -21.13 -9.88 -1.22
N LEU A 208 -22.41 -9.66 -0.91
CA LEU A 208 -23.23 -10.67 -0.21
C LEU A 208 -23.31 -11.97 -1.00
N ALA A 209 -23.65 -11.89 -2.29
CA ALA A 209 -23.82 -13.07 -3.15
C ALA A 209 -22.52 -13.88 -3.24
N GLN A 210 -21.39 -13.21 -3.30
CA GLN A 210 -20.06 -13.84 -3.29
C GLN A 210 -19.78 -14.51 -1.93
N SER A 211 -20.02 -13.82 -0.81
CA SER A 211 -19.77 -14.34 0.53
C SER A 211 -20.65 -15.55 0.83
N LEU A 212 -21.96 -15.48 0.52
CA LEU A 212 -22.87 -16.61 0.71
C LEU A 212 -22.46 -17.84 -0.11
N ARG A 213 -22.01 -17.63 -1.35
CA ARG A 213 -21.57 -18.71 -2.24
C ARG A 213 -20.27 -19.36 -1.79
N VAL A 214 -19.31 -18.54 -1.30
CA VAL A 214 -17.97 -19.02 -0.91
C VAL A 214 -18.00 -19.65 0.49
N ASP A 215 -18.69 -19.02 1.45
CA ASP A 215 -18.60 -19.39 2.85
C ASP A 215 -19.69 -20.38 3.28
N LEU A 216 -20.88 -20.31 2.63
CA LEU A 216 -22.06 -21.09 3.01
C LEU A 216 -22.60 -21.96 1.88
N GLU A 217 -22.01 -21.93 0.68
CA GLU A 217 -22.45 -22.66 -0.52
C GLU A 217 -23.95 -22.41 -0.88
N THR A 218 -24.44 -21.19 -0.58
CA THR A 218 -25.84 -20.77 -0.79
C THR A 218 -25.95 -19.56 -1.69
N GLU A 219 -27.13 -19.29 -2.24
CA GLU A 219 -27.43 -18.08 -3.03
C GLU A 219 -28.30 -17.12 -2.19
N PRO A 220 -28.22 -15.77 -2.49
CA PRO A 220 -29.12 -14.83 -1.84
C PRO A 220 -30.57 -15.16 -1.98
N SER A 221 -31.37 -14.81 -0.95
CA SER A 221 -32.82 -15.07 -0.93
C SER A 221 -33.55 -14.42 -2.11
N ALA A 222 -34.74 -14.95 -2.41
CA ALA A 222 -35.58 -14.41 -3.47
C ALA A 222 -35.94 -12.93 -3.26
N GLU A 223 -36.09 -12.49 -2.01
CA GLU A 223 -36.37 -11.11 -1.63
C GLU A 223 -35.19 -10.20 -1.96
N THR A 224 -33.97 -10.64 -1.64
CA THR A 224 -32.73 -9.89 -1.93
C THR A 224 -32.50 -9.78 -3.43
N ASN A 225 -32.75 -10.87 -4.18
CA ASN A 225 -32.66 -10.88 -5.64
C ASN A 225 -33.72 -9.99 -6.31
N ALA A 226 -34.94 -9.91 -5.79
CA ALA A 226 -36.00 -9.05 -6.31
C ALA A 226 -35.64 -7.56 -6.09
N LEU A 227 -35.08 -7.22 -4.92
CA LEU A 227 -34.68 -5.86 -4.61
C LEU A 227 -33.60 -5.36 -5.58
N ILE A 228 -32.55 -6.15 -5.81
CA ILE A 228 -31.47 -5.72 -6.72
C ILE A 228 -31.90 -5.66 -8.17
N THR A 229 -32.81 -6.53 -8.59
CA THR A 229 -33.40 -6.47 -9.93
C THR A 229 -34.13 -5.14 -10.15
N ALA A 230 -34.95 -4.73 -9.17
CA ALA A 230 -35.65 -3.44 -9.23
C ALA A 230 -34.69 -2.23 -9.26
N VAL A 231 -33.54 -2.31 -8.57
CA VAL A 231 -32.50 -1.26 -8.63
C VAL A 231 -31.83 -1.22 -9.99
N ARG A 232 -31.51 -2.37 -10.60
CA ARG A 232 -30.91 -2.49 -11.94
C ARG A 232 -31.85 -2.00 -13.05
N GLU A 233 -33.13 -2.31 -12.98
CA GLU A 233 -34.13 -1.85 -13.94
C GLU A 233 -34.29 -0.33 -13.94
N ARG A 234 -34.24 0.32 -12.78
CA ARG A 234 -34.22 1.79 -12.67
C ARG A 234 -32.97 2.42 -13.25
N GLN A 235 -31.87 1.71 -13.34
CA GLN A 235 -30.63 2.17 -13.97
C GLN A 235 -30.75 2.21 -15.49
N THR A 236 -31.52 1.29 -16.10
CA THR A 236 -31.73 1.22 -17.56
C THR A 236 -32.82 2.16 -18.08
N ALA A 237 -33.67 2.69 -17.22
CA ALA A 237 -34.86 3.47 -17.57
C ALA A 237 -34.69 4.99 -17.66
N ALA A 238 -33.50 5.55 -17.55
CA ALA A 238 -33.25 7.00 -17.63
C ALA A 238 -32.72 7.40 -19.02
N PRO A 239 -33.56 7.91 -19.96
CA PRO A 239 -33.06 8.51 -21.18
C PRO A 239 -32.60 9.94 -20.91
N VAL A 240 -31.30 10.17 -21.10
CA VAL A 240 -30.73 11.54 -21.14
C VAL A 240 -31.18 12.18 -22.47
N THR A 241 -32.25 12.96 -22.43
CA THR A 241 -32.63 13.85 -23.54
C THR A 241 -31.72 15.08 -23.48
N LEU A 242 -30.59 15.02 -24.18
CA LEU A 242 -29.83 16.20 -24.54
C LEU A 242 -30.52 16.88 -25.73
N SER A 243 -31.22 17.95 -25.42
CA SER A 243 -31.78 18.88 -26.44
C SER A 243 -30.64 19.53 -27.21
N ARG A 244 -30.41 19.05 -28.42
CA ARG A 244 -29.53 19.71 -29.42
C ARG A 244 -30.24 20.95 -29.98
N ARG A 245 -29.86 22.11 -29.49
CA ARG A 245 -30.21 23.39 -30.14
C ARG A 245 -29.41 23.47 -31.44
N ARG A 246 -30.12 23.31 -32.57
CA ARG A 246 -29.60 23.60 -33.94
C ARG A 246 -29.37 25.12 -34.05
N VAL A 247 -28.15 25.52 -34.31
CA VAL A 247 -27.84 26.82 -34.88
C VAL A 247 -27.46 26.58 -36.35
N GLY A 248 -28.14 27.35 -37.21
CA GLY A 248 -28.19 27.17 -38.65
C GLY A 248 -26.90 27.41 -39.40
N SER A 249 -26.80 26.74 -40.49
CA SER A 249 -25.80 26.79 -41.53
C SER A 249 -25.75 28.13 -42.25
N ALA A 250 -24.53 28.63 -42.49
CA ALA A 250 -24.23 29.52 -43.60
C ALA A 250 -22.86 29.17 -44.15
N THR A 251 -22.83 28.56 -45.35
CA THR A 251 -21.67 28.53 -46.25
C THR A 251 -21.57 29.85 -47.00
N PRO A 252 -20.37 30.34 -47.34
CA PRO A 252 -19.83 30.11 -48.68
C PRO A 252 -18.29 29.95 -48.70
N GLY A 253 -17.73 28.99 -49.45
CA GLY A 253 -17.31 29.26 -50.82
C GLY A 253 -15.81 29.48 -50.99
N ARG A 254 -15.09 28.37 -51.28
CA ARG A 254 -14.14 28.24 -52.43
C ARG A 254 -12.77 28.91 -52.40
N ARG A 255 -11.77 28.05 -52.55
CA ARG A 255 -10.41 28.28 -53.12
C ARG A 255 -9.35 28.82 -52.15
N TRP A 256 -8.51 27.87 -51.66
CA TRP A 256 -7.06 28.04 -51.57
C TRP A 256 -6.46 26.71 -51.03
N GLY A 257 -6.28 25.78 -51.93
CA GLY A 257 -5.78 24.43 -51.63
C GLY A 257 -4.74 23.98 -52.66
N SER A 258 -3.66 24.71 -52.86
CA SER A 258 -2.61 24.25 -53.77
C SER A 258 -1.18 24.76 -53.45
N VAL A 259 -0.97 25.49 -52.38
CA VAL A 259 0.38 26.05 -52.06
C VAL A 259 1.03 25.40 -50.82
N VAL A 260 0.25 24.73 -49.97
CA VAL A 260 0.78 24.13 -48.71
C VAL A 260 1.42 22.74 -48.94
N ALA A 261 1.05 22.03 -50.02
CA ALA A 261 1.60 20.68 -50.27
C ALA A 261 3.04 20.68 -50.84
N ALA A 262 3.51 21.77 -51.42
CA ALA A 262 4.86 21.82 -52.01
C ALA A 262 5.97 22.14 -50.98
N VAL A 263 5.65 22.77 -49.84
CA VAL A 263 6.62 23.15 -48.82
C VAL A 263 6.93 21.99 -47.82
N VAL A 264 5.94 21.09 -47.62
CA VAL A 264 6.13 19.94 -46.72
C VAL A 264 6.97 18.84 -47.37
N VAL A 265 6.90 18.64 -48.68
CA VAL A 265 7.70 17.64 -49.39
C VAL A 265 9.16 18.06 -49.55
N ALA A 266 9.45 19.37 -49.68
CA ALA A 266 10.81 19.90 -49.73
C ALA A 266 11.52 19.81 -48.32
N GLY A 267 10.79 19.98 -47.22
CA GLY A 267 11.29 19.82 -45.85
C GLY A 267 11.69 18.40 -45.50
N LEU A 268 10.97 17.39 -45.98
CA LEU A 268 11.24 15.99 -45.70
C LEU A 268 12.41 15.39 -46.51
N LEU A 269 12.73 15.97 -47.70
CA LEU A 269 13.87 15.52 -48.49
C LEU A 269 15.20 16.11 -48.05
N VAL A 270 15.22 17.22 -47.33
CA VAL A 270 16.43 17.79 -46.72
C VAL A 270 16.80 17.08 -45.42
N SER A 271 15.82 16.58 -44.64
CA SER A 271 16.07 15.81 -43.43
C SER A 271 16.61 14.38 -43.66
N SER A 272 16.36 13.78 -44.85
CA SER A 272 16.81 12.41 -45.15
C SER A 272 18.22 12.36 -45.75
N ALA A 273 18.77 13.48 -46.21
CA ALA A 273 20.14 13.56 -46.73
C ALA A 273 21.20 13.82 -45.64
N ALA A 274 20.82 14.37 -44.51
CA ALA A 274 21.72 14.68 -43.40
C ALA A 274 22.07 13.44 -42.51
N ASN A 275 21.38 12.33 -42.69
CA ASN A 275 21.54 11.15 -41.82
C ASN A 275 22.42 10.03 -42.43
N ARG A 276 23.18 10.32 -43.49
CA ARG A 276 24.05 9.31 -44.16
C ARG A 276 25.54 9.67 -44.24
N SER A 277 25.98 10.71 -43.54
CA SER A 277 27.40 11.05 -43.48
C SER A 277 27.82 11.09 -42.01
N GLY A 278 28.28 9.93 -41.46
CA GLY A 278 28.92 9.84 -40.18
C GLY A 278 30.25 10.58 -40.16
N ALA A 279 30.21 11.88 -39.96
CA ALA A 279 31.34 12.66 -39.56
C ALA A 279 31.05 13.20 -38.16
N LEU A 280 31.76 12.63 -37.17
CA LEU A 280 31.84 13.14 -35.79
C LEU A 280 32.35 14.59 -35.83
N LEU A 281 31.45 15.54 -35.86
CA LEU A 281 31.74 16.92 -35.45
C LEU A 281 31.76 16.95 -33.91
N PRO A 282 32.72 17.61 -33.26
CA PRO A 282 32.67 17.78 -31.81
C PRO A 282 31.36 18.50 -31.46
N GLY A 283 30.51 17.81 -30.64
CA GLY A 283 29.24 18.34 -30.24
C GLY A 283 29.39 19.74 -29.65
N ARG A 284 28.59 20.68 -30.14
CA ARG A 284 28.31 21.91 -29.40
C ARG A 284 27.80 21.50 -28.04
N VAL A 285 28.60 21.71 -27.00
CA VAL A 285 28.13 21.64 -25.60
C VAL A 285 26.97 22.63 -25.53
N SER A 286 25.78 22.11 -25.32
CA SER A 286 24.59 22.94 -25.09
C SER A 286 24.85 23.66 -23.75
N ASP A 287 24.97 25.00 -23.76
CA ASP A 287 25.04 25.80 -22.56
C ASP A 287 23.76 25.75 -21.71
N ARG A 288 22.75 25.00 -22.14
CA ARG A 288 21.45 24.95 -21.50
C ARG A 288 21.37 23.74 -20.58
N VAL A 289 21.30 23.98 -19.29
CA VAL A 289 21.06 22.96 -18.27
C VAL A 289 19.60 22.50 -18.36
N GLN A 290 19.38 21.22 -18.65
CA GLN A 290 18.07 20.57 -18.73
C GLN A 290 17.85 19.55 -17.61
N SER A 291 18.92 19.21 -16.90
CA SER A 291 18.87 18.27 -15.79
C SER A 291 19.73 18.77 -14.63
N LEU A 292 19.23 18.59 -13.39
CA LEU A 292 19.81 19.20 -12.20
C LEU A 292 19.85 18.21 -11.04
N ALA A 293 20.93 18.25 -10.27
CA ALA A 293 21.03 17.63 -8.95
C ALA A 293 21.23 18.71 -7.89
N VAL A 294 20.40 18.73 -6.87
CA VAL A 294 20.60 19.58 -5.68
C VAL A 294 21.31 18.73 -4.64
N LEU A 295 22.59 18.99 -4.41
CA LEU A 295 23.37 18.22 -3.43
C LEU A 295 22.95 18.58 -2.00
N PRO A 296 23.15 17.66 -1.03
CA PRO A 296 22.90 17.95 0.36
C PRO A 296 23.69 19.17 0.82
N PHE A 297 22.99 20.21 1.28
CA PHE A 297 23.62 21.42 1.78
C PHE A 297 24.45 21.12 3.01
N THR A 298 25.65 21.68 3.07
CA THR A 298 26.56 21.51 4.23
C THR A 298 26.12 22.41 5.38
N ASN A 299 25.95 21.84 6.58
CA ASN A 299 25.74 22.63 7.77
C ASN A 299 27.09 23.26 8.19
N LEU A 300 27.18 24.57 8.07
CA LEU A 300 28.38 25.38 8.45
C LEU A 300 28.22 25.98 9.85
N SER A 301 27.15 25.71 10.56
CA SER A 301 26.91 26.22 11.90
C SER A 301 27.70 25.41 12.94
N ALA A 302 28.11 26.05 14.02
CA ALA A 302 28.70 25.38 15.18
C ALA A 302 27.65 24.55 15.96
N ASP A 303 26.35 24.84 15.76
CA ASP A 303 25.23 24.19 16.42
C ASP A 303 24.70 23.01 15.57
N THR A 304 24.83 21.81 16.11
CA THR A 304 24.33 20.58 15.49
C THR A 304 22.83 20.37 15.70
N LEU A 305 22.19 21.08 16.63
CA LEU A 305 20.76 20.96 16.92
C LEU A 305 19.88 21.32 15.71
N HIS A 306 20.38 22.12 14.80
CA HIS A 306 19.69 22.58 13.60
C HIS A 306 20.22 21.96 12.29
N ALA A 307 21.04 20.91 12.38
CA ALA A 307 21.58 20.22 11.20
C ALA A 307 20.49 19.72 10.23
N TRP A 308 19.32 19.33 10.76
CA TRP A 308 18.15 18.90 9.98
C TRP A 308 17.63 19.97 9.00
N TYR A 309 17.89 21.27 9.26
CA TYR A 309 17.43 22.33 8.37
C TYR A 309 18.19 22.36 7.02
N ALA A 310 19.46 22.03 7.01
CA ALA A 310 20.23 21.91 5.76
C ALA A 310 19.65 20.80 4.87
N ASP A 311 19.25 19.69 5.47
CA ASP A 311 18.59 18.58 4.78
C ASP A 311 17.18 18.96 4.29
N GLY A 312 16.41 19.63 5.16
CA GLY A 312 15.08 20.14 4.81
C GLY A 312 15.12 21.15 3.66
N LEU A 313 16.12 22.05 3.65
CA LEU A 313 16.33 22.99 2.53
C LEU A 313 16.66 22.25 1.22
N THR A 314 17.50 21.22 1.29
CA THR A 314 17.81 20.37 0.12
C THR A 314 16.55 19.72 -0.45
N GLU A 315 15.71 19.15 0.42
CA GLU A 315 14.43 18.52 0.03
C GLU A 315 13.46 19.55 -0.56
N ALA A 316 13.27 20.69 0.13
CA ALA A 316 12.37 21.74 -0.33
C ALA A 316 12.77 22.26 -1.73
N LEU A 317 14.06 22.53 -1.95
CA LEU A 317 14.57 22.96 -3.26
C LEU A 317 14.40 21.88 -4.33
N THR A 318 14.67 20.60 -3.99
CA THR A 318 14.49 19.49 -4.92
C THR A 318 13.02 19.38 -5.35
N THR A 319 12.11 19.50 -4.42
CA THR A 319 10.64 19.43 -4.68
C THR A 319 10.17 20.62 -5.52
N ASP A 320 10.58 21.87 -5.18
CA ASP A 320 10.15 23.05 -5.90
C ASP A 320 10.68 23.09 -7.35
N LEU A 321 11.97 22.79 -7.53
CA LEU A 321 12.58 22.69 -8.84
C LEU A 321 11.99 21.51 -9.63
N GLY A 322 11.60 20.42 -8.97
CA GLY A 322 10.99 19.26 -9.56
C GLY A 322 9.63 19.52 -10.22
N ARG A 323 8.91 20.55 -9.80
CA ARG A 323 7.64 20.99 -10.43
C ARG A 323 7.81 21.68 -11.77
N ILE A 324 9.05 21.99 -12.16
CA ILE A 324 9.37 22.64 -13.42
C ILE A 324 9.40 21.60 -14.55
N ARG A 325 8.42 21.59 -15.42
CA ARG A 325 8.26 20.60 -16.50
C ARG A 325 9.43 20.51 -17.47
N SER A 326 10.16 21.62 -17.69
CA SER A 326 11.31 21.68 -18.58
C SER A 326 12.63 21.26 -17.94
N LEU A 327 12.62 20.89 -16.67
CA LEU A 327 13.80 20.57 -15.89
C LEU A 327 13.65 19.17 -15.27
N ARG A 328 14.58 18.28 -15.57
CA ARG A 328 14.69 16.99 -14.87
C ARG A 328 15.50 17.19 -13.59
N VAL A 329 14.92 16.89 -12.44
CA VAL A 329 15.54 17.06 -11.13
C VAL A 329 15.75 15.71 -10.47
N ILE A 330 17.00 15.45 -10.01
CA ILE A 330 17.32 14.19 -9.33
C ILE A 330 16.72 14.18 -7.94
N SER A 331 16.17 13.02 -7.55
CA SER A 331 15.56 12.80 -6.24
C SER A 331 16.54 13.01 -5.09
N HIS A 332 16.01 13.46 -3.95
CA HIS A 332 16.78 13.61 -2.72
C HIS A 332 17.51 12.32 -2.29
N GLY A 333 16.84 11.17 -2.37
CA GLY A 333 17.46 9.88 -2.02
C GLY A 333 18.72 9.55 -2.83
N SER A 334 18.75 9.91 -4.12
CA SER A 334 19.90 9.67 -5.00
C SER A 334 21.07 10.63 -4.79
N VAL A 335 20.84 11.82 -4.22
CA VAL A 335 21.91 12.77 -3.94
C VAL A 335 22.52 12.60 -2.54
N MET A 336 21.83 11.98 -1.60
CA MET A 336 22.31 11.79 -0.22
C MET A 336 23.65 11.06 -0.08
N PRO A 337 24.00 10.06 -0.92
CA PRO A 337 25.32 9.42 -0.87
C PRO A 337 26.50 10.38 -1.16
N PHE A 338 26.22 11.56 -1.70
CA PHE A 338 27.23 12.57 -2.01
C PHE A 338 27.41 13.63 -0.91
N ARG A 339 26.78 13.50 0.25
CA ARG A 339 26.82 14.47 1.36
C ARG A 339 28.25 14.86 1.79
N GLU A 340 29.13 13.92 1.98
CA GLU A 340 30.49 14.13 2.45
C GLU A 340 31.53 13.65 1.43
N THR A 341 31.14 13.68 0.16
CA THR A 341 31.99 13.19 -0.90
C THR A 341 33.14 14.20 -1.22
N ARG A 342 34.27 13.64 -1.65
CA ARG A 342 35.37 14.42 -2.20
C ARG A 342 35.32 14.46 -3.74
N LYS A 343 34.30 13.94 -4.35
CA LYS A 343 34.12 13.96 -5.80
C LYS A 343 33.85 15.37 -6.28
N SER A 344 34.34 15.70 -7.45
CA SER A 344 34.06 16.99 -8.09
C SER A 344 32.61 17.02 -8.62
N SER A 345 32.08 18.23 -8.88
CA SER A 345 30.72 18.40 -9.45
C SER A 345 30.60 17.71 -10.81
N GLU A 346 31.70 17.59 -11.60
CA GLU A 346 31.70 16.84 -12.88
C GLU A 346 31.64 15.33 -12.66
N GLU A 347 32.31 14.82 -11.62
CA GLU A 347 32.22 13.38 -11.27
C GLU A 347 30.82 13.00 -10.76
N ILE A 348 30.22 13.90 -9.96
CA ILE A 348 28.86 13.74 -9.46
C ILE A 348 27.85 13.86 -10.61
N GLY A 349 27.99 14.87 -11.47
CA GLY A 349 27.14 15.07 -12.62
C GLY A 349 27.15 13.88 -13.58
N ARG A 350 28.33 13.28 -13.79
CA ARG A 350 28.51 12.07 -14.59
C ARG A 350 27.85 10.86 -13.93
N ALA A 351 27.98 10.72 -12.61
CA ALA A 351 27.37 9.62 -11.86
C ALA A 351 25.82 9.71 -11.85
N LEU A 352 25.28 10.92 -11.75
CA LEU A 352 23.83 11.19 -11.72
C LEU A 352 23.26 11.50 -13.12
N GLN A 353 24.10 11.60 -14.15
CA GLN A 353 23.72 11.92 -15.53
C GLN A 353 22.96 13.26 -15.62
N VAL A 354 23.49 14.32 -15.01
CA VAL A 354 22.91 15.65 -15.01
C VAL A 354 23.83 16.68 -15.65
N ASP A 355 23.23 17.76 -16.19
CA ASP A 355 23.94 18.88 -16.82
C ASP A 355 24.39 19.91 -15.79
N GLY A 356 23.69 20.03 -14.67
CA GLY A 356 23.96 21.00 -13.62
C GLY A 356 23.93 20.40 -12.22
N VAL A 357 24.74 20.98 -11.34
CA VAL A 357 24.79 20.64 -9.92
C VAL A 357 24.61 21.90 -9.10
N VAL A 358 23.63 21.89 -8.19
CA VAL A 358 23.47 22.92 -7.14
C VAL A 358 24.13 22.41 -5.88
N GLU A 359 25.00 23.22 -5.32
CA GLU A 359 25.70 22.93 -4.07
C GLU A 359 25.77 24.17 -3.20
N GLY A 360 25.88 24.00 -1.89
CA GLY A 360 25.90 25.12 -0.98
C GLY A 360 26.08 24.76 0.48
N GLY A 361 26.00 25.80 1.31
CA GLY A 361 26.09 25.64 2.75
C GLY A 361 25.12 26.55 3.49
N VAL A 362 24.70 26.08 4.66
CA VAL A 362 23.79 26.80 5.56
C VAL A 362 24.53 27.14 6.84
N GLN A 363 24.52 28.39 7.20
CA GLN A 363 25.08 28.90 8.45
C GLN A 363 24.00 29.58 9.27
N GLN A 364 23.85 29.18 10.52
CA GLN A 364 22.92 29.82 11.47
C GLN A 364 23.73 30.53 12.54
N SER A 365 23.46 31.79 12.76
CA SER A 365 24.12 32.62 13.78
C SER A 365 23.20 33.76 14.21
N GLU A 366 23.14 34.05 15.51
CA GLU A 366 22.46 35.22 16.08
C GLU A 366 20.97 35.41 15.62
N GLY A 367 20.24 34.28 15.46
CA GLY A 367 18.83 34.32 15.02
C GLY A 367 18.62 34.58 13.53
N ARG A 368 19.70 34.53 12.73
CA ARG A 368 19.69 34.65 11.26
C ARG A 368 20.14 33.34 10.60
N VAL A 369 19.65 33.09 9.40
CA VAL A 369 20.09 32.01 8.53
C VAL A 369 20.74 32.64 7.30
N ARG A 370 21.96 32.19 6.98
CA ARG A 370 22.64 32.47 5.74
C ARG A 370 22.75 31.20 4.92
N VAL A 371 22.44 31.32 3.62
CA VAL A 371 22.62 30.25 2.64
C VAL A 371 23.51 30.74 1.52
N ASP A 372 24.66 30.12 1.36
CA ASP A 372 25.54 30.31 0.21
C ASP A 372 25.22 29.21 -0.81
N VAL A 373 24.91 29.59 -2.06
CA VAL A 373 24.47 28.63 -3.12
C VAL A 373 25.30 28.91 -4.37
N ARG A 374 25.64 27.83 -5.08
CA ARG A 374 26.25 27.92 -6.41
C ARG A 374 25.66 26.86 -7.35
N LEU A 375 25.50 27.24 -8.60
CA LEU A 375 25.14 26.36 -9.71
C LEU A 375 26.37 26.12 -10.56
N VAL A 376 26.74 24.87 -10.76
CA VAL A 376 27.91 24.43 -11.52
C VAL A 376 27.45 23.64 -12.74
N ASN A 377 28.02 23.93 -13.90
CA ASN A 377 27.86 23.08 -15.08
C ASN A 377 28.58 21.75 -14.84
N ALA A 378 27.87 20.64 -14.80
CA ALA A 378 28.38 19.32 -14.46
C ALA A 378 29.25 18.69 -15.56
N VAL A 379 29.23 19.26 -16.78
CA VAL A 379 30.02 18.77 -17.91
C VAL A 379 31.38 19.48 -17.94
N THR A 380 31.40 20.79 -17.67
CA THR A 380 32.57 21.63 -17.82
C THR A 380 33.24 22.00 -16.49
N GLY A 381 32.59 21.82 -15.37
CA GLY A 381 33.04 22.26 -14.05
C GLY A 381 32.96 23.76 -13.80
N TYR A 382 32.50 24.56 -14.78
CA TYR A 382 32.38 25.98 -14.61
C TYR A 382 31.21 26.40 -13.75
N GLN A 383 31.43 27.32 -12.82
CA GLN A 383 30.35 27.95 -12.06
C GLN A 383 29.51 28.83 -12.98
N LEU A 384 28.22 28.49 -13.12
CA LEU A 384 27.26 29.26 -13.93
C LEU A 384 26.68 30.43 -13.14
N TRP A 385 26.51 30.25 -11.85
CA TRP A 385 25.92 31.23 -10.96
C TRP A 385 26.30 30.96 -9.50
N ALA A 386 26.39 32.00 -8.69
CA ALA A 386 26.45 31.89 -7.23
C ALA A 386 25.80 33.12 -6.61
N ASP A 387 25.18 32.92 -5.47
CA ASP A 387 24.60 34.01 -4.67
C ASP A 387 24.60 33.64 -3.19
N ARG A 388 24.36 34.66 -2.37
CA ARG A 388 24.26 34.56 -0.92
C ARG A 388 22.95 35.16 -0.45
N PHE A 389 22.20 34.37 0.28
CA PHE A 389 20.91 34.77 0.84
C PHE A 389 21.01 34.80 2.37
N GLU A 390 20.42 35.83 2.98
CA GLU A 390 20.39 35.96 4.42
C GLU A 390 19.03 36.49 4.88
N GLU A 391 18.44 35.80 5.86
CA GLU A 391 17.14 36.17 6.43
C GLU A 391 17.11 35.91 7.94
N PRO A 392 16.23 36.59 8.70
CA PRO A 392 15.92 36.19 10.05
C PRO A 392 15.40 34.76 10.10
N MET A 393 15.73 34.00 11.16
CA MET A 393 15.31 32.61 11.34
C MET A 393 13.78 32.41 11.24
N GLY A 394 13.00 33.46 11.55
CA GLY A 394 11.55 33.48 11.42
C GLY A 394 11.04 33.57 9.99
N ASN A 395 11.88 33.94 9.01
CA ASN A 395 11.49 34.24 7.63
C ASN A 395 12.10 33.26 6.61
N ARG A 396 12.37 32.02 7.03
CA ARG A 396 13.07 31.01 6.19
C ARG A 396 12.30 30.59 4.95
N PHE A 397 10.97 30.67 4.91
CA PHE A 397 10.20 30.42 3.70
C PHE A 397 10.56 31.38 2.57
N ALA A 398 10.63 32.67 2.91
CA ALA A 398 11.10 33.68 1.94
C ALA A 398 12.54 33.39 1.48
N LEU A 399 13.35 32.81 2.34
CA LEU A 399 14.71 32.39 2.01
C LEU A 399 14.72 31.24 0.99
N GLU A 400 13.93 30.19 1.24
CA GLU A 400 13.76 29.03 0.34
C GLU A 400 13.25 29.48 -1.04
N ASP A 401 12.20 30.31 -1.07
CA ASP A 401 11.65 30.86 -2.30
C ASP A 401 12.66 31.71 -3.07
N ARG A 402 13.43 32.55 -2.38
CA ARG A 402 14.47 33.37 -3.01
C ARG A 402 15.60 32.52 -3.59
N VAL A 403 16.02 31.47 -2.90
CA VAL A 403 17.04 30.53 -3.40
C VAL A 403 16.52 29.81 -4.64
N ALA A 404 15.31 29.27 -4.60
CA ALA A 404 14.69 28.61 -5.75
C ALA A 404 14.56 29.56 -6.95
N HIS A 405 14.05 30.78 -6.74
CA HIS A 405 13.95 31.80 -7.78
C HIS A 405 15.32 32.21 -8.35
N GLY A 406 16.34 32.32 -7.52
CA GLY A 406 17.73 32.64 -7.97
C GLY A 406 18.26 31.54 -8.91
N ILE A 407 18.08 30.27 -8.56
CA ILE A 407 18.47 29.12 -9.38
C ILE A 407 17.70 29.15 -10.72
N LEU A 408 16.37 29.32 -10.69
CA LEU A 408 15.52 29.36 -11.90
C LEU A 408 15.88 30.54 -12.82
N ALA A 409 16.16 31.72 -12.26
CA ALA A 409 16.62 32.89 -13.01
C ALA A 409 17.94 32.59 -13.70
N ALA A 410 18.90 31.97 -13.01
CA ALA A 410 20.19 31.57 -13.58
C ALA A 410 20.03 30.58 -14.74
N LEU A 411 19.00 29.69 -14.67
CA LEU A 411 18.66 28.75 -15.72
C LEU A 411 17.79 29.35 -16.83
N SER A 412 17.38 30.60 -16.70
CA SER A 412 16.41 31.27 -17.61
C SER A 412 15.07 30.50 -17.71
N VAL A 413 14.64 29.90 -16.59
CA VAL A 413 13.39 29.17 -16.48
C VAL A 413 12.40 30.00 -15.67
N PRO A 414 11.14 30.19 -16.17
CA PRO A 414 10.13 30.91 -15.40
C PRO A 414 9.75 30.13 -14.13
N PRO A 415 9.53 30.82 -12.99
CA PRO A 415 9.07 30.15 -11.78
C PRO A 415 7.68 29.54 -11.98
N SER A 416 7.47 28.37 -11.40
CA SER A 416 6.13 27.82 -11.24
C SER A 416 5.35 28.61 -10.19
N SER A 417 4.02 28.60 -10.26
CA SER A 417 3.20 29.16 -9.17
C SER A 417 3.58 28.48 -7.86
N ALA A 418 3.83 29.27 -6.81
CA ALA A 418 4.16 28.72 -5.51
C ALA A 418 3.06 27.76 -5.06
N ALA A 419 3.44 26.55 -4.68
CA ALA A 419 2.51 25.63 -4.05
C ALA A 419 1.98 26.25 -2.75
N SER A 420 0.74 25.91 -2.40
CA SER A 420 0.12 26.31 -1.14
C SER A 420 0.94 25.77 0.04
N ARG A 421 1.90 26.54 0.52
CA ARG A 421 2.68 26.23 1.72
C ARG A 421 1.94 26.76 2.93
N THR A 422 2.09 26.07 4.05
CA THR A 422 1.59 26.58 5.34
C THR A 422 2.28 27.88 5.77
N GLN A 423 1.56 28.79 6.40
CA GLN A 423 2.14 29.93 7.12
C GLN A 423 2.52 29.58 8.57
N ASN A 424 2.15 28.38 9.03
CA ASN A 424 2.44 27.90 10.38
C ASN A 424 3.82 27.25 10.42
N ARG A 425 4.79 27.97 10.97
CA ARG A 425 6.18 27.52 11.09
C ARG A 425 6.31 26.15 11.79
N ALA A 426 5.60 25.96 12.91
CA ALA A 426 5.71 24.73 13.67
C ALA A 426 5.06 23.54 12.94
N ALA A 427 4.07 23.79 12.07
CA ALA A 427 3.50 22.77 11.18
C ALA A 427 4.50 22.38 10.10
N TYR A 428 5.20 23.35 9.51
CA TYR A 428 6.20 23.10 8.48
C TYR A 428 7.43 22.36 9.04
N ASP A 429 7.92 22.71 10.24
CA ASP A 429 9.00 22.00 10.88
C ASP A 429 8.67 20.52 11.10
N ALA A 430 7.46 20.25 11.59
CA ALA A 430 6.99 18.88 11.75
C ALA A 430 6.90 18.16 10.39
N TYR A 431 6.44 18.84 9.35
CA TYR A 431 6.36 18.31 7.99
C TYR A 431 7.75 17.90 7.45
N LEU A 432 8.76 18.80 7.56
CA LEU A 432 10.12 18.50 7.12
C LEU A 432 10.75 17.32 7.88
N HIS A 433 10.49 17.20 9.18
CA HIS A 433 10.93 16.04 9.95
C HIS A 433 10.31 14.72 9.46
N ALA A 434 9.07 14.77 9.00
CA ALA A 434 8.42 13.60 8.41
C ALA A 434 9.01 13.24 7.05
N GLU A 435 9.19 14.22 6.16
CA GLU A 435 9.76 14.03 4.83
C GLU A 435 11.13 13.34 4.89
N LEU A 436 12.01 13.76 5.80
CA LEU A 436 13.33 13.13 6.01
C LEU A 436 13.25 11.64 6.44
N ARG A 437 12.09 11.14 6.79
CA ARG A 437 11.86 9.74 7.19
C ARG A 437 11.15 8.93 6.12
N LEU A 438 10.19 9.53 5.43
CA LEU A 438 9.32 8.84 4.46
C LEU A 438 10.09 8.16 3.32
N TRP A 439 11.21 8.72 2.87
CA TRP A 439 11.99 8.14 1.79
C TRP A 439 12.70 6.82 2.15
N ARG A 440 12.83 6.48 3.46
CA ARG A 440 13.50 5.26 3.92
C ARG A 440 12.65 3.99 3.82
N GLU A 441 11.34 4.14 3.62
CA GLU A 441 10.37 3.06 3.38
C GLU A 441 10.50 1.85 4.34
N ASN A 442 10.77 2.09 5.61
CA ASN A 442 10.77 1.05 6.64
C ASN A 442 9.76 1.33 7.75
N ARG A 443 9.40 0.30 8.52
CA ARG A 443 8.34 0.36 9.53
C ARG A 443 8.59 1.41 10.63
N GLU A 444 9.83 1.55 11.06
CA GLU A 444 10.19 2.43 12.17
C GLU A 444 10.09 3.89 11.74
N ASP A 445 10.74 4.23 10.64
CA ASP A 445 10.69 5.58 10.06
C ASP A 445 9.27 5.97 9.63
N ASP A 446 8.46 5.04 9.07
CA ASP A 446 7.05 5.25 8.73
C ASP A 446 6.23 5.66 9.97
N SER A 447 6.40 4.96 11.10
CA SER A 447 5.69 5.28 12.34
C SER A 447 6.08 6.65 12.90
N VAL A 448 7.36 7.02 12.81
CA VAL A 448 7.86 8.34 13.21
C VAL A 448 7.35 9.42 12.27
N ALA A 449 7.35 9.19 10.96
CA ALA A 449 6.83 10.12 9.97
C ALA A 449 5.34 10.41 10.17
N ILE A 450 4.52 9.37 10.40
CA ILE A 450 3.09 9.54 10.72
C ILE A 450 2.92 10.46 11.94
N THR A 451 3.69 10.24 13.00
CA THR A 451 3.60 11.07 14.22
C THR A 451 3.91 12.53 13.92
N TRP A 452 4.92 12.82 13.12
CA TRP A 452 5.25 14.18 12.71
C TRP A 452 4.20 14.80 11.79
N LEU A 453 3.64 14.03 10.85
CA LEU A 453 2.58 14.50 9.95
C LEU A 453 1.28 14.77 10.72
N GLU A 454 0.91 13.92 11.67
CA GLU A 454 -0.22 14.17 12.57
C GLU A 454 -0.03 15.48 13.36
N GLN A 455 1.19 15.76 13.82
CA GLN A 455 1.51 17.03 14.46
C GLN A 455 1.45 18.21 13.50
N ALA A 456 1.90 18.05 12.26
CA ALA A 456 1.82 19.10 11.24
C ALA A 456 0.37 19.48 10.96
N VAL A 457 -0.50 18.51 10.68
CA VAL A 457 -1.91 18.74 10.38
C VAL A 457 -2.72 19.19 11.61
N ALA A 458 -2.30 18.83 12.82
CA ALA A 458 -2.90 19.33 14.05
C ALA A 458 -2.62 20.81 14.28
N ARG A 459 -1.42 21.29 13.88
CA ARG A 459 -1.02 22.70 13.97
C ARG A 459 -1.58 23.56 12.84
N ASP A 460 -1.72 22.96 11.66
CA ASP A 460 -2.32 23.60 10.49
C ASP A 460 -3.17 22.58 9.70
N PRO A 461 -4.48 22.51 9.98
CA PRO A 461 -5.39 21.60 9.28
C PRO A 461 -5.53 21.87 7.78
N ASP A 462 -5.14 23.05 7.31
CA ASP A 462 -5.24 23.48 5.91
C ASP A 462 -3.92 23.31 5.15
N PHE A 463 -2.94 22.65 5.75
CA PHE A 463 -1.67 22.32 5.10
C PHE A 463 -1.85 21.10 4.17
N ALA A 464 -2.15 21.37 2.88
CA ALA A 464 -2.49 20.35 1.89
C ALA A 464 -1.40 19.31 1.69
N ALA A 465 -0.11 19.71 1.61
CA ALA A 465 1.02 18.78 1.41
C ALA A 465 1.15 17.80 2.59
N ALA A 466 1.05 18.28 3.83
CA ALA A 466 1.09 17.42 5.01
C ALA A 466 -0.10 16.42 5.05
N GLN A 467 -1.28 16.83 4.58
CA GLN A 467 -2.44 15.93 4.44
C GLN A 467 -2.16 14.86 3.36
N ALA A 468 -1.54 15.23 2.22
CA ALA A 468 -1.21 14.31 1.15
C ALA A 468 -0.20 13.23 1.61
N ASP A 469 0.88 13.65 2.27
CA ASP A 469 1.90 12.72 2.75
C ASP A 469 1.40 11.87 3.92
N LEU A 470 0.52 12.40 4.76
CA LEU A 470 -0.16 11.62 5.80
C LEU A 470 -1.04 10.53 5.18
N ALA A 471 -1.75 10.84 4.08
CA ALA A 471 -2.53 9.85 3.34
C ALA A 471 -1.63 8.75 2.75
N TRP A 472 -0.51 9.13 2.18
CA TRP A 472 0.46 8.16 1.66
C TRP A 472 1.06 7.30 2.77
N ALA A 473 1.54 7.88 3.87
CA ALA A 473 2.12 7.17 5.00
C ALA A 473 1.13 6.16 5.61
N TYR A 474 -0.12 6.55 5.85
CA TYR A 474 -1.15 5.62 6.33
C TYR A 474 -1.44 4.49 5.33
N THR A 475 -1.42 4.78 4.03
CA THR A 475 -1.60 3.75 3.00
C THR A 475 -0.42 2.76 2.99
N MET A 476 0.81 3.24 3.11
CA MET A 476 2.01 2.41 3.21
C MET A 476 1.99 1.55 4.48
N ARG A 477 1.61 2.13 5.61
CA ARG A 477 1.42 1.39 6.87
C ARG A 477 0.44 0.23 6.71
N ALA A 478 -0.72 0.49 6.14
CA ALA A 478 -1.73 -0.54 5.91
C ALA A 478 -1.28 -1.59 4.88
N ASN A 479 -0.58 -1.19 3.84
CA ASN A 479 -0.17 -2.10 2.77
C ASN A 479 1.04 -2.96 3.15
N GLN A 480 2.03 -2.39 3.83
CA GLN A 480 3.31 -3.07 4.03
C GLN A 480 3.58 -3.48 5.48
N PHE A 481 3.18 -2.66 6.44
CA PHE A 481 3.65 -2.83 7.81
C PHE A 481 2.58 -3.35 8.78
N ALA A 482 1.32 -2.99 8.57
CA ALA A 482 0.21 -3.36 9.43
C ALA A 482 -1.09 -3.58 8.61
N PRO A 483 -1.17 -4.66 7.81
CA PRO A 483 -2.31 -4.91 6.91
C PRO A 483 -3.66 -5.09 7.65
N TRP A 484 -3.62 -5.28 8.96
CA TRP A 484 -4.81 -5.34 9.84
C TRP A 484 -5.27 -3.97 10.35
N ASP A 485 -4.50 -2.88 10.10
CA ASP A 485 -4.86 -1.52 10.56
C ASP A 485 -5.87 -0.87 9.59
N THR A 486 -7.13 -1.32 9.68
CA THR A 486 -8.22 -0.75 8.86
C THR A 486 -8.50 0.72 9.18
N ALA A 487 -8.13 1.18 10.40
CA ALA A 487 -8.26 2.59 10.77
C ALA A 487 -7.24 3.45 10.01
N ALA A 488 -6.04 2.95 9.74
CA ALA A 488 -5.07 3.63 8.89
C ALA A 488 -5.62 3.85 7.47
N VAL A 489 -6.30 2.84 6.90
CA VAL A 489 -6.95 2.96 5.58
C VAL A 489 -8.01 4.07 5.56
N THR A 490 -8.87 4.11 6.58
CA THR A 490 -9.89 5.15 6.68
C THR A 490 -9.27 6.54 6.81
N ARG A 491 -8.25 6.66 7.66
CA ARG A 491 -7.50 7.91 7.83
C ARG A 491 -6.80 8.34 6.54
N ALA A 492 -6.20 7.40 5.81
CA ALA A 492 -5.59 7.67 4.51
C ALA A 492 -6.60 8.28 3.52
N GLY A 493 -7.80 7.69 3.42
CA GLY A 493 -8.87 8.22 2.56
C GLY A 493 -9.29 9.64 2.93
N LEU A 494 -9.53 9.88 4.22
CA LEU A 494 -9.93 11.21 4.70
C LEU A 494 -8.83 12.27 4.46
N ALA A 495 -7.57 11.92 4.69
CA ALA A 495 -6.44 12.82 4.46
C ALA A 495 -6.25 13.12 2.96
N ALA A 496 -6.32 12.11 2.08
CA ALA A 496 -6.24 12.31 0.63
C ALA A 496 -7.36 13.21 0.10
N GLU A 497 -8.60 12.98 0.52
CA GLU A 497 -9.74 13.85 0.17
C GLU A 497 -9.57 15.28 0.71
N ARG A 498 -9.04 15.43 1.91
CA ARG A 498 -8.77 16.75 2.49
C ARG A 498 -7.71 17.49 1.69
N ALA A 499 -6.59 16.81 1.35
CA ALA A 499 -5.52 17.38 0.53
C ALA A 499 -6.05 17.91 -0.80
N LEU A 500 -6.84 17.09 -1.53
CA LEU A 500 -7.42 17.46 -2.84
C LEU A 500 -8.48 18.57 -2.74
N ARG A 501 -9.19 18.68 -1.61
CA ARG A 501 -10.11 19.83 -1.40
C ARG A 501 -9.35 21.13 -1.13
N LEU A 502 -8.21 21.06 -0.46
CA LEU A 502 -7.39 22.22 -0.14
C LEU A 502 -6.61 22.71 -1.35
N ASP A 503 -6.04 21.79 -2.11
CA ASP A 503 -5.28 22.07 -3.32
C ASP A 503 -5.55 20.99 -4.39
N PRO A 504 -6.49 21.23 -5.32
CA PRO A 504 -6.82 20.28 -6.40
C PRO A 504 -5.69 20.08 -7.43
N ASP A 505 -4.68 20.92 -7.45
CA ASP A 505 -3.53 20.84 -8.35
C ASP A 505 -2.23 20.40 -7.64
N LEU A 506 -2.35 19.83 -6.44
CA LEU A 506 -1.22 19.27 -5.71
C LEU A 506 -0.89 17.86 -6.22
N ALA A 507 0.28 17.69 -6.84
CA ALA A 507 0.73 16.41 -7.41
C ALA A 507 0.79 15.28 -6.37
N GLU A 508 1.28 15.58 -5.16
CA GLU A 508 1.41 14.64 -4.04
C GLU A 508 0.05 14.14 -3.55
N ALA A 509 -1.01 14.96 -3.63
CA ALA A 509 -2.36 14.56 -3.26
C ALA A 509 -2.96 13.57 -4.27
N HIS A 510 -2.78 13.81 -5.57
CA HIS A 510 -3.14 12.88 -6.63
C HIS A 510 -2.35 11.57 -6.52
N PHE A 511 -1.04 11.66 -6.24
CA PHE A 511 -0.21 10.49 -6.00
C PHE A 511 -0.74 9.66 -4.83
N ALA A 512 -0.98 10.26 -3.67
CA ALA A 512 -1.49 9.58 -2.48
C ALA A 512 -2.84 8.89 -2.74
N ARG A 513 -3.76 9.56 -3.44
CA ARG A 513 -5.02 8.98 -3.88
C ARG A 513 -4.83 7.81 -4.84
N GLY A 514 -3.89 7.91 -5.78
CA GLY A 514 -3.52 6.83 -6.69
C GLY A 514 -3.02 5.59 -5.94
N VAL A 515 -2.16 5.77 -4.92
CA VAL A 515 -1.68 4.68 -4.07
C VAL A 515 -2.82 4.02 -3.31
N LEU A 516 -3.73 4.80 -2.74
CA LEU A 516 -4.90 4.27 -2.04
C LEU A 516 -5.79 3.44 -2.97
N LEU A 517 -6.09 3.94 -4.18
CA LEU A 517 -6.92 3.25 -5.17
C LEU A 517 -6.26 1.95 -5.70
N SER A 518 -4.94 1.90 -5.78
CA SER A 518 -4.19 0.71 -6.20
C SER A 518 -3.91 -0.28 -5.07
N SER A 519 -4.37 0.00 -3.86
CA SER A 519 -4.23 -0.86 -2.68
C SER A 519 -5.38 -1.87 -2.53
N VAL A 520 -5.25 -2.81 -1.58
CA VAL A 520 -6.35 -3.70 -1.17
C VAL A 520 -7.57 -2.89 -0.75
N ALA A 521 -7.36 -1.82 0.00
CA ALA A 521 -8.41 -0.92 0.45
C ALA A 521 -9.18 -0.25 -0.70
N GLY A 522 -8.47 0.10 -1.78
CA GLY A 522 -9.04 0.61 -3.03
C GLY A 522 -9.54 -0.49 -3.97
N ARG A 523 -9.56 -1.74 -3.53
CA ARG A 523 -9.98 -2.93 -4.31
C ARG A 523 -9.23 -3.09 -5.64
N PHE A 524 -7.96 -2.70 -5.65
CA PHE A 524 -7.12 -2.73 -6.84
C PHE A 524 -7.81 -2.11 -8.07
N ALA A 525 -8.29 -0.86 -7.94
CA ALA A 525 -8.96 -0.13 -9.01
C ALA A 525 -7.93 0.49 -10.00
N PRO A 526 -7.41 -0.26 -11.00
CA PRO A 526 -6.28 0.18 -11.81
C PRO A 526 -6.61 1.39 -12.69
N GLY A 527 -7.80 1.45 -13.28
CA GLY A 527 -8.19 2.57 -14.16
C GLY A 527 -8.18 3.92 -13.44
N PRO A 528 -8.95 4.08 -12.34
CA PRO A 528 -8.90 5.29 -11.52
C PRO A 528 -7.52 5.60 -10.97
N ALA A 529 -6.74 4.60 -10.52
CA ALA A 529 -5.39 4.82 -10.02
C ALA A 529 -4.44 5.37 -11.10
N ILE A 530 -4.50 4.84 -12.32
CA ILE A 530 -3.74 5.33 -13.46
C ILE A 530 -4.07 6.80 -13.76
N GLN A 531 -5.34 7.18 -13.71
CA GLN A 531 -5.77 8.57 -13.93
C GLN A 531 -5.14 9.50 -12.89
N GLU A 532 -5.16 9.10 -11.62
CA GLU A 532 -4.57 9.89 -10.54
C GLU A 532 -3.04 9.98 -10.67
N TYR A 533 -2.35 8.90 -10.99
CA TYR A 533 -0.89 8.96 -11.23
C TYR A 533 -0.53 9.81 -12.45
N ARG A 534 -1.29 9.71 -13.55
CA ARG A 534 -1.08 10.59 -14.72
C ARG A 534 -1.30 12.05 -14.37
N ARG A 535 -2.35 12.34 -13.58
CA ARG A 535 -2.59 13.71 -13.11
C ARG A 535 -1.46 14.22 -12.22
N ALA A 536 -0.96 13.38 -11.32
CA ALA A 536 0.22 13.71 -10.51
C ALA A 536 1.44 14.04 -11.38
N LEU A 537 1.70 13.24 -12.43
CA LEU A 537 2.81 13.43 -13.37
C LEU A 537 2.63 14.61 -14.32
N GLU A 538 1.39 14.98 -14.67
CA GLU A 538 1.11 16.23 -15.37
C GLU A 538 1.46 17.46 -14.53
N LEU A 539 1.25 17.38 -13.21
CA LEU A 539 1.54 18.45 -12.28
C LEU A 539 3.01 18.49 -11.87
N ASN A 540 3.60 17.33 -11.59
CA ASN A 540 5.02 17.17 -11.26
C ASN A 540 5.64 15.97 -12.02
N PRO A 541 6.25 16.18 -13.19
CA PRO A 541 6.85 15.10 -13.97
C PRO A 541 8.12 14.50 -13.31
N ASN A 542 8.65 15.10 -12.25
CA ASN A 542 9.79 14.61 -11.48
C ASN A 542 9.37 13.80 -10.24
N LEU A 543 8.09 13.42 -10.13
CA LEU A 543 7.62 12.60 -9.03
C LEU A 543 7.93 11.11 -9.31
N ALA A 544 9.18 10.69 -9.03
CA ALA A 544 9.67 9.33 -9.30
C ALA A 544 8.75 8.24 -8.73
N ARG A 545 8.15 8.49 -7.54
CA ARG A 545 7.20 7.57 -6.90
C ARG A 545 5.96 7.32 -7.75
N ALA A 546 5.45 8.34 -8.46
CA ALA A 546 4.28 8.21 -9.33
C ALA A 546 4.61 7.38 -10.58
N HIS A 547 5.75 7.63 -11.23
CA HIS A 547 6.25 6.79 -12.31
C HIS A 547 6.41 5.33 -11.89
N GLN A 548 7.04 5.08 -10.74
CA GLN A 548 7.25 3.72 -10.23
C GLN A 548 5.92 2.98 -9.99
N ASN A 549 4.93 3.62 -9.37
CA ASN A 549 3.65 3.00 -9.07
C ASN A 549 2.79 2.80 -10.32
N LEU A 550 2.82 3.74 -11.27
CA LEU A 550 2.19 3.59 -12.58
C LEU A 550 2.80 2.40 -13.35
N GLY A 551 4.14 2.31 -13.37
CA GLY A 551 4.86 1.17 -13.94
C GLY A 551 4.50 -0.16 -13.29
N ASN A 552 4.26 -0.18 -11.96
CA ASN A 552 3.79 -1.38 -11.25
C ASN A 552 2.43 -1.84 -11.74
N ILE A 553 1.48 -0.93 -11.93
CA ILE A 553 0.17 -1.29 -12.47
C ILE A 553 0.33 -1.88 -13.86
N TYR A 554 1.09 -1.23 -14.74
CA TYR A 554 1.33 -1.73 -16.09
C TYR A 554 2.02 -3.09 -16.10
N LEU A 555 2.99 -3.32 -15.22
CA LEU A 555 3.66 -4.62 -15.04
C LEU A 555 2.68 -5.74 -14.65
N HIS A 556 1.83 -5.50 -13.64
CA HIS A 556 0.85 -6.48 -13.21
C HIS A 556 -0.24 -6.74 -14.26
N ARG A 557 -0.56 -5.76 -15.09
CA ARG A 557 -1.51 -5.90 -16.20
C ARG A 557 -0.87 -6.49 -17.47
N GLY A 558 0.45 -6.73 -17.48
CA GLY A 558 1.17 -7.25 -18.63
C GLY A 558 1.41 -6.23 -19.75
N LEU A 559 1.26 -4.93 -19.47
CA LEU A 559 1.56 -3.83 -20.40
C LEU A 559 3.06 -3.51 -20.31
N LEU A 560 3.88 -4.47 -20.74
CA LEU A 560 5.32 -4.52 -20.41
C LEU A 560 6.13 -3.37 -21.01
N ASP A 561 5.74 -2.84 -22.18
CA ASP A 561 6.44 -1.71 -22.81
C ASP A 561 6.18 -0.42 -22.02
N LYS A 562 4.91 -0.15 -21.68
CA LYS A 562 4.54 0.98 -20.81
C LYS A 562 5.20 0.88 -19.43
N ALA A 563 5.30 -0.33 -18.85
CA ALA A 563 6.00 -0.55 -17.58
C ALA A 563 7.49 -0.19 -17.68
N VAL A 564 8.16 -0.56 -18.79
CA VAL A 564 9.58 -0.21 -19.03
C VAL A 564 9.78 1.29 -19.14
N GLU A 565 8.89 1.99 -19.85
CA GLU A 565 8.94 3.45 -19.99
C GLU A 565 8.88 4.13 -18.62
N GLU A 566 7.93 3.73 -17.78
CA GLU A 566 7.75 4.30 -16.45
C GLU A 566 8.91 3.97 -15.49
N PHE A 567 9.44 2.75 -15.50
CA PHE A 567 10.60 2.40 -14.68
C PHE A 567 11.88 3.10 -15.17
N ARG A 568 12.04 3.33 -16.46
CA ARG A 568 13.15 4.16 -16.98
C ARG A 568 12.99 5.62 -16.59
N ALA A 569 11.78 6.18 -16.64
CA ALA A 569 11.50 7.51 -16.15
C ALA A 569 11.81 7.61 -14.64
N THR A 570 11.41 6.60 -13.85
CA THR A 570 11.80 6.52 -12.44
C THR A 570 13.32 6.60 -12.27
N LEU A 571 14.08 5.78 -12.98
CA LEU A 571 15.55 5.73 -12.86
C LEU A 571 16.25 6.98 -13.42
N ALA A 572 15.63 7.69 -14.33
CA ALA A 572 16.15 8.98 -14.81
C ALA A 572 16.09 10.08 -13.74
N ILE A 573 15.09 10.01 -12.84
CA ILE A 573 14.89 10.94 -11.73
C ILE A 573 15.58 10.42 -10.46
N ASP A 574 15.50 9.12 -10.23
CA ASP A 574 16.03 8.42 -9.05
C ASP A 574 16.93 7.24 -9.46
N PRO A 575 18.20 7.51 -9.86
CA PRO A 575 19.14 6.48 -10.29
C PRO A 575 19.43 5.40 -9.23
N ALA A 576 19.25 5.72 -7.95
CA ALA A 576 19.44 4.79 -6.84
C ALA A 576 18.18 3.95 -6.52
N ASN A 577 17.13 4.03 -7.32
CA ASN A 577 15.88 3.30 -7.10
C ASN A 577 16.04 1.82 -7.40
N TYR A 578 16.46 1.06 -6.41
CA TYR A 578 16.58 -0.40 -6.50
C TYR A 578 15.24 -1.10 -6.80
N GLY A 579 14.13 -0.50 -6.38
CA GLY A 579 12.79 -0.99 -6.69
C GLY A 579 12.50 -1.00 -8.19
N ALA A 580 12.77 0.08 -8.90
CA ALA A 580 12.61 0.19 -10.35
C ALA A 580 13.60 -0.72 -11.09
N THR A 581 14.87 -0.75 -10.65
CA THR A 581 15.90 -1.65 -11.21
C THR A 581 15.46 -3.10 -11.16
N ARG A 582 14.94 -3.54 -10.02
CA ARG A 582 14.44 -4.90 -9.81
C ARG A 582 13.22 -5.21 -10.70
N ARG A 583 12.31 -4.26 -10.87
CA ARG A 583 11.11 -4.43 -11.71
C ARG A 583 11.43 -4.52 -13.19
N LEU A 584 12.46 -3.84 -13.67
CA LEU A 584 12.99 -4.06 -15.02
C LEU A 584 13.47 -5.50 -15.20
N GLY A 585 14.12 -6.09 -14.18
CA GLY A 585 14.46 -7.51 -14.17
C GLY A 585 13.23 -8.43 -14.27
N ILE A 586 12.13 -8.10 -13.58
CA ILE A 586 10.86 -8.84 -13.68
C ILE A 586 10.30 -8.76 -15.11
N VAL A 587 10.31 -7.57 -15.74
CA VAL A 587 9.88 -7.43 -17.14
C VAL A 587 10.68 -8.34 -18.06
N LEU A 588 11.99 -8.43 -17.86
CA LEU A 588 12.86 -9.31 -18.67
C LEU A 588 12.47 -10.80 -18.51
N VAL A 589 12.21 -11.23 -17.25
CA VAL A 589 11.73 -12.60 -16.98
C VAL A 589 10.36 -12.84 -17.64
N TYR A 590 9.42 -11.89 -17.57
CA TYR A 590 8.11 -12.01 -18.22
C TYR A 590 8.22 -12.09 -19.76
N ARG A 591 9.31 -11.56 -20.33
CA ARG A 591 9.64 -11.67 -21.75
C ARG A 591 10.40 -12.96 -22.10
N GLY A 592 10.72 -13.80 -21.11
CA GLY A 592 11.52 -15.03 -21.30
C GLY A 592 13.02 -14.78 -21.38
N GLN A 593 13.49 -13.58 -21.04
CA GLN A 593 14.91 -13.20 -21.04
C GLN A 593 15.52 -13.45 -19.66
N TYR A 594 15.61 -14.73 -19.28
CA TYR A 594 15.91 -15.14 -17.90
C TYR A 594 17.32 -14.77 -17.43
N GLU A 595 18.35 -14.89 -18.30
CA GLU A 595 19.74 -14.53 -17.96
C GLU A 595 19.88 -13.01 -17.71
N GLU A 596 19.26 -12.19 -18.55
CA GLU A 596 19.23 -10.74 -18.41
C GLU A 596 18.50 -10.35 -17.14
N GLY A 597 17.35 -10.96 -16.88
CA GLY A 597 16.56 -10.74 -15.66
C GLY A 597 17.36 -11.06 -14.40
N LEU A 598 18.04 -12.21 -14.36
CA LEU A 598 18.89 -12.61 -13.25
C LEU A 598 20.06 -11.65 -13.04
N ARG A 599 20.70 -11.17 -14.12
CA ARG A 599 21.77 -10.15 -14.04
C ARG A 599 21.24 -8.86 -13.44
N GLN A 600 20.03 -8.44 -13.84
CA GLN A 600 19.37 -7.24 -13.32
C GLN A 600 19.06 -7.36 -11.82
N PHE A 601 18.55 -8.50 -11.36
CA PHE A 601 18.32 -8.74 -9.93
C PHE A 601 19.60 -8.69 -9.10
N ARG A 602 20.72 -9.17 -9.64
CA ARG A 602 22.02 -9.18 -8.95
C ARG A 602 22.71 -7.81 -8.88
N GLN A 603 22.25 -6.82 -9.65
CA GLN A 603 22.71 -5.43 -9.52
C GLN A 603 22.11 -4.74 -8.28
N VAL A 604 21.03 -5.27 -7.74
CA VAL A 604 20.36 -4.73 -6.57
C VAL A 604 21.01 -5.31 -5.30
N PRO A 605 21.38 -4.49 -4.32
CA PRO A 605 21.90 -4.98 -3.04
C PRO A 605 20.86 -5.86 -2.32
N PRO A 606 21.26 -7.05 -1.82
CA PRO A 606 20.32 -7.94 -1.11
C PRO A 606 19.61 -7.28 0.07
N GLU A 607 20.29 -6.36 0.77
CA GLU A 607 19.81 -5.65 1.96
C GLU A 607 18.64 -4.71 1.63
N SER A 608 18.49 -4.26 0.40
CA SER A 608 17.44 -3.34 -0.02
C SER A 608 16.04 -3.92 0.17
N ASN A 609 15.89 -5.23 -0.03
CA ASN A 609 14.69 -6.01 0.30
C ASN A 609 15.02 -7.51 0.24
N GLN A 610 15.45 -8.07 1.35
CA GLN A 610 15.95 -9.45 1.41
C GLN A 610 14.94 -10.51 0.92
N SER A 611 13.67 -10.39 1.31
CA SER A 611 12.63 -11.35 0.90
C SER A 611 12.44 -11.36 -0.61
N LEU A 612 12.19 -10.20 -1.21
CA LEU A 612 11.95 -10.08 -2.65
C LEU A 612 13.22 -10.38 -3.47
N TRP A 613 14.40 -10.01 -2.98
CA TRP A 613 15.66 -10.30 -3.65
C TRP A 613 15.89 -11.81 -3.73
N ASN A 614 15.80 -12.54 -2.59
CA ASN A 614 15.98 -13.99 -2.55
C ASN A 614 14.93 -14.72 -3.41
N TYR A 615 13.66 -14.31 -3.34
CA TYR A 615 12.60 -14.84 -4.20
C TYR A 615 12.93 -14.70 -5.69
N GLN A 616 13.28 -13.50 -6.14
CA GLN A 616 13.45 -13.21 -7.56
C GLN A 616 14.73 -13.80 -8.14
N VAL A 617 15.81 -13.81 -7.36
CA VAL A 617 17.06 -14.50 -7.77
C VAL A 617 16.82 -16.00 -7.85
N ALA A 618 16.17 -16.62 -6.86
CA ALA A 618 15.82 -18.04 -6.89
C ALA A 618 14.91 -18.39 -8.07
N TRP A 619 13.91 -17.55 -8.32
CA TRP A 619 12.98 -17.67 -9.43
C TRP A 619 13.69 -17.62 -10.80
N GLY A 620 14.58 -16.66 -11.02
CA GLY A 620 15.42 -16.59 -12.22
C GLY A 620 16.34 -17.82 -12.37
N LEU A 621 16.94 -18.30 -11.28
CA LEU A 621 17.77 -19.50 -11.27
C LEU A 621 16.98 -20.76 -11.66
N LEU A 622 15.73 -20.91 -11.19
CA LEU A 622 14.86 -22.03 -11.52
C LEU A 622 14.48 -22.07 -13.01
N TYR A 623 14.25 -20.92 -13.64
CA TYR A 623 14.01 -20.85 -15.08
C TYR A 623 15.24 -21.21 -15.91
N LEU A 624 16.44 -21.01 -15.37
CA LEU A 624 17.71 -21.36 -16.01
C LEU A 624 18.17 -22.80 -15.70
N GLY A 625 17.37 -23.59 -14.96
CA GLY A 625 17.73 -24.94 -14.56
C GLY A 625 18.86 -25.01 -13.51
N ARG A 626 19.22 -23.89 -12.89
CA ARG A 626 20.29 -23.79 -11.87
C ARG A 626 19.74 -24.16 -10.48
N GLU A 627 19.15 -25.35 -10.39
CA GLU A 627 18.36 -25.79 -9.24
C GLU A 627 19.14 -25.84 -7.93
N LYS A 628 20.42 -26.27 -7.96
CA LYS A 628 21.26 -26.35 -6.76
C LYS A 628 21.47 -24.96 -6.16
N GLU A 629 21.81 -23.97 -6.98
CA GLU A 629 22.03 -22.61 -6.53
C GLU A 629 20.74 -22.00 -5.96
N ALA A 630 19.60 -22.26 -6.61
CA ALA A 630 18.30 -21.83 -6.13
C ALA A 630 17.97 -22.46 -4.76
N SER A 631 18.17 -23.78 -4.62
CA SER A 631 17.95 -24.49 -3.34
C SER A 631 18.81 -23.92 -2.22
N ASP A 632 20.12 -23.81 -2.45
CA ASP A 632 21.08 -23.31 -1.46
C ASP A 632 20.74 -21.86 -1.02
N LEU A 633 20.27 -21.03 -1.96
CA LEU A 633 19.83 -19.65 -1.67
C LEU A 633 18.57 -19.63 -0.81
N MET A 634 17.53 -20.35 -1.22
CA MET A 634 16.24 -20.39 -0.51
C MET A 634 16.38 -20.99 0.89
N GLU A 635 17.15 -22.06 1.04
CA GLU A 635 17.39 -22.70 2.34
C GLU A 635 18.15 -21.80 3.31
N ARG A 636 19.17 -21.06 2.84
CA ARG A 636 19.86 -20.07 3.69
C ARG A 636 18.92 -18.98 4.15
N TYR A 637 18.11 -18.44 3.22
CA TYR A 637 17.14 -17.39 3.55
C TYR A 637 16.10 -17.90 4.56
N LEU A 638 15.45 -19.03 4.31
CA LEU A 638 14.38 -19.57 5.16
C LEU A 638 14.86 -19.99 6.55
N ARG A 639 16.15 -20.38 6.70
CA ARG A 639 16.75 -20.61 8.04
C ARG A 639 16.95 -19.32 8.81
N ALA A 640 17.34 -18.25 8.15
CA ALA A 640 17.54 -16.93 8.77
C ALA A 640 16.21 -16.19 9.03
N HIS A 641 15.21 -16.44 8.18
CA HIS A 641 13.91 -15.76 8.16
C HIS A 641 12.77 -16.78 8.13
N PRO A 642 12.54 -17.52 9.23
CA PRO A 642 11.50 -18.56 9.27
C PRO A 642 10.08 -17.99 9.11
N GLU A 643 9.88 -16.70 9.37
CA GLU A 643 8.63 -15.99 9.14
C GLU A 643 8.23 -15.92 7.67
N ASP A 644 9.18 -15.85 6.71
CA ASP A 644 8.99 -15.75 5.25
C ASP A 644 7.67 -15.02 4.89
N ARG A 645 7.60 -13.76 5.25
CA ARG A 645 6.38 -12.95 5.15
C ARG A 645 5.79 -13.01 3.74
N GLY A 646 4.53 -13.40 3.63
CA GLY A 646 3.85 -13.62 2.36
C GLY A 646 4.06 -14.99 1.74
N GLY A 647 4.95 -15.83 2.28
CA GLY A 647 5.21 -17.19 1.82
C GLY A 647 5.87 -17.28 0.44
N VAL A 648 6.46 -16.18 -0.06
CA VAL A 648 6.95 -16.12 -1.45
C VAL A 648 8.16 -17.02 -1.69
N VAL A 649 9.12 -17.07 -0.76
CA VAL A 649 10.30 -17.95 -0.91
C VAL A 649 9.91 -19.40 -0.66
N THR A 650 9.05 -19.69 0.32
CA THR A 650 8.50 -21.03 0.60
C THR A 650 7.75 -21.56 -0.63
N SER A 651 6.88 -20.78 -1.26
CA SER A 651 6.15 -21.19 -2.46
C SER A 651 7.06 -21.38 -3.68
N THR A 652 8.16 -20.64 -3.76
CA THR A 652 9.18 -20.83 -4.81
C THR A 652 9.95 -22.12 -4.59
N ARG A 653 10.25 -22.50 -3.34
CA ARG A 653 10.84 -23.81 -3.02
C ARG A 653 9.89 -24.95 -3.39
N ALA A 654 8.59 -24.79 -3.18
CA ALA A 654 7.59 -25.77 -3.61
C ALA A 654 7.61 -26.01 -5.14
N ILE A 655 7.91 -25.00 -5.96
CA ILE A 655 8.11 -25.18 -7.41
C ILE A 655 9.29 -26.11 -7.69
N LEU A 656 10.41 -25.91 -6.98
CA LEU A 656 11.59 -26.78 -7.14
C LEU A 656 11.28 -28.24 -6.75
N GLU A 657 10.57 -28.43 -5.62
CA GLU A 657 10.16 -29.76 -5.15
C GLU A 657 9.21 -30.45 -6.14
N ALA A 658 8.26 -29.70 -6.72
CA ALA A 658 7.38 -30.22 -7.78
C ALA A 658 8.16 -30.63 -9.04
N LYS A 659 9.15 -29.83 -9.48
CA LYS A 659 10.04 -30.18 -10.60
C LYS A 659 10.81 -31.48 -10.36
N ARG A 660 11.15 -31.77 -9.11
CA ARG A 660 11.82 -33.01 -8.69
C ARG A 660 10.85 -34.18 -8.47
N GLY A 661 9.56 -33.99 -8.62
CA GLY A 661 8.55 -35.00 -8.34
C GLY A 661 8.28 -35.23 -6.84
N GLU A 662 8.79 -34.37 -5.95
CA GLU A 662 8.65 -34.48 -4.50
C GLU A 662 7.28 -33.91 -4.03
N ALA A 663 6.18 -34.50 -4.52
CA ALA A 663 4.82 -33.99 -4.34
C ALA A 663 4.41 -33.77 -2.88
N THR A 664 4.85 -34.64 -1.96
CA THR A 664 4.54 -34.53 -0.53
C THR A 664 5.17 -33.31 0.11
N ARG A 665 6.41 -33.00 -0.23
CA ARG A 665 7.13 -31.80 0.25
C ARG A 665 6.51 -30.54 -0.33
N ALA A 666 6.30 -30.54 -1.65
CA ALA A 666 5.63 -29.43 -2.32
C ALA A 666 4.27 -29.12 -1.69
N ALA A 667 3.46 -30.13 -1.35
CA ALA A 667 2.19 -29.95 -0.65
C ALA A 667 2.34 -29.39 0.77
N ALA A 668 3.41 -29.74 1.50
CA ALA A 668 3.71 -29.17 2.81
C ALA A 668 4.08 -27.68 2.71
N ASP A 669 4.94 -27.36 1.73
CA ASP A 669 5.35 -25.97 1.49
C ASP A 669 4.19 -25.09 0.99
N ILE A 670 3.27 -25.61 0.18
CA ILE A 670 2.04 -24.91 -0.20
C ILE A 670 1.23 -24.53 1.05
N ARG A 671 0.98 -25.46 1.97
CA ARG A 671 0.23 -25.15 3.21
C ARG A 671 0.91 -24.07 4.03
N THR A 672 2.23 -24.18 4.21
CA THR A 672 3.04 -23.19 4.91
C THR A 672 3.00 -21.82 4.21
N ALA A 673 3.10 -21.78 2.88
CA ALA A 673 3.04 -20.55 2.12
C ALA A 673 1.67 -19.86 2.20
N ILE A 674 0.58 -20.63 2.18
CA ILE A 674 -0.79 -20.11 2.38
C ILE A 674 -0.93 -19.50 3.78
N GLU A 675 -0.46 -20.19 4.82
CA GLU A 675 -0.52 -19.70 6.20
C GLU A 675 0.25 -18.38 6.35
N LYS A 676 1.50 -18.33 5.86
CA LYS A 676 2.34 -17.13 5.90
C LYS A 676 1.85 -16.00 4.98
N GLY A 677 1.07 -16.34 3.96
CA GLY A 677 0.53 -15.42 2.97
C GLY A 677 -0.75 -14.70 3.40
N ARG A 678 -1.42 -15.14 4.47
CA ARG A 678 -2.67 -14.52 4.94
C ARG A 678 -2.48 -13.03 5.24
N GLY A 679 -3.32 -12.20 4.62
CA GLY A 679 -3.29 -10.75 4.81
C GLY A 679 -2.10 -10.04 4.14
N PHE A 680 -1.29 -10.75 3.35
CA PHE A 680 -0.20 -10.13 2.62
C PHE A 680 -0.69 -9.55 1.29
N ILE A 681 -0.47 -8.26 1.08
CA ILE A 681 -0.99 -7.53 -0.09
C ILE A 681 -0.55 -8.13 -1.44
N HIS A 682 0.65 -8.70 -1.51
CA HIS A 682 1.19 -9.32 -2.72
C HIS A 682 1.02 -10.84 -2.74
N PHE A 683 0.02 -11.38 -2.07
CA PHE A 683 -0.26 -12.81 -2.04
C PHE A 683 -0.51 -13.42 -3.43
N HIS A 684 -0.91 -12.62 -4.40
CA HIS A 684 -1.08 -13.04 -5.79
C HIS A 684 0.19 -13.68 -6.41
N HIS A 685 1.40 -13.27 -5.99
CA HIS A 685 2.64 -13.94 -6.42
C HIS A 685 2.75 -15.35 -5.82
N THR A 686 2.46 -15.49 -4.54
CA THR A 686 2.42 -16.79 -3.86
C THR A 686 1.34 -17.68 -4.45
N ALA A 687 0.15 -17.14 -4.74
CA ALA A 687 -0.94 -17.87 -5.40
C ALA A 687 -0.53 -18.38 -6.78
N TYR A 688 0.18 -17.57 -7.57
CA TYR A 688 0.71 -18.01 -8.87
C TYR A 688 1.77 -19.10 -8.73
N ASN A 689 2.67 -18.99 -7.76
CA ASN A 689 3.66 -20.04 -7.49
C ASN A 689 2.97 -21.37 -7.13
N ILE A 690 1.90 -21.32 -6.30
CA ILE A 690 1.09 -22.49 -5.96
C ILE A 690 0.41 -23.05 -7.21
N ALA A 691 -0.11 -22.21 -8.10
CA ALA A 691 -0.66 -22.65 -9.39
C ALA A 691 0.39 -23.39 -10.24
N SER A 692 1.60 -22.84 -10.30
CA SER A 692 2.73 -23.46 -11.01
C SER A 692 3.08 -24.84 -10.43
N VAL A 693 3.05 -24.99 -9.11
CA VAL A 693 3.27 -26.29 -8.44
C VAL A 693 2.20 -27.31 -8.85
N TYR A 694 0.91 -26.94 -8.80
CA TYR A 694 -0.15 -27.85 -9.21
C TYR A 694 -0.12 -28.18 -10.70
N ALA A 695 0.29 -27.23 -11.54
CA ALA A 695 0.49 -27.46 -12.97
C ALA A 695 1.60 -28.48 -13.22
N LEU A 696 2.75 -28.33 -12.59
CA LEU A 696 3.88 -29.27 -12.67
C LEU A 696 3.51 -30.69 -12.16
N LEU A 697 2.63 -30.78 -11.18
CA LEU A 697 2.08 -32.03 -10.65
C LEU A 697 0.93 -32.62 -11.50
N GLY A 698 0.58 -32.02 -12.63
CA GLY A 698 -0.49 -32.50 -13.52
C GLY A 698 -1.90 -32.39 -12.91
N GLN A 699 -2.17 -31.36 -12.08
CA GLN A 699 -3.44 -31.12 -11.40
C GLN A 699 -4.12 -29.85 -11.94
N PRO A 700 -4.71 -29.86 -13.15
CA PRO A 700 -5.15 -28.67 -13.86
C PRO A 700 -6.23 -27.89 -13.11
N GLN A 701 -7.21 -28.55 -12.47
CA GLN A 701 -8.30 -27.86 -11.76
C GLN A 701 -7.78 -27.04 -10.58
N ARG A 702 -6.82 -27.61 -9.81
CA ARG A 702 -6.19 -26.88 -8.70
C ARG A 702 -5.29 -25.75 -9.19
N ALA A 703 -4.55 -26.00 -10.27
CA ALA A 703 -3.73 -24.95 -10.88
C ALA A 703 -4.60 -23.80 -11.37
N LEU A 704 -5.72 -24.09 -12.05
CA LEU A 704 -6.65 -23.06 -12.53
C LEU A 704 -7.29 -22.26 -11.40
N TYR A 705 -7.68 -22.92 -10.30
CA TYR A 705 -8.20 -22.23 -9.11
C TYR A 705 -7.19 -21.17 -8.64
N TRP A 706 -5.93 -21.53 -8.47
CA TRP A 706 -4.89 -20.62 -8.00
C TRP A 706 -4.47 -19.56 -9.03
N LEU A 707 -4.55 -19.86 -10.34
CA LEU A 707 -4.37 -18.85 -11.40
C LEU A 707 -5.47 -17.78 -11.35
N ARG A 708 -6.73 -18.18 -11.08
CA ARG A 708 -7.83 -17.23 -10.87
C ARG A 708 -7.57 -16.37 -9.64
N GLN A 709 -7.17 -16.98 -8.51
CA GLN A 709 -6.81 -16.23 -7.30
C GLN A 709 -5.69 -15.22 -7.54
N ALA A 710 -4.68 -15.57 -8.34
CA ALA A 710 -3.61 -14.64 -8.69
C ALA A 710 -4.12 -13.48 -9.55
N ALA A 711 -4.97 -13.76 -10.56
CA ALA A 711 -5.51 -12.75 -11.46
C ALA A 711 -6.49 -11.80 -10.74
N GLU A 712 -7.40 -12.33 -9.92
CA GLU A 712 -8.37 -11.59 -9.11
C GLU A 712 -7.66 -10.77 -8.01
N GLY A 713 -6.57 -11.31 -7.45
CA GLY A 713 -5.70 -10.62 -6.50
C GLY A 713 -4.86 -9.47 -7.10
N GLY A 714 -5.13 -9.06 -8.34
CA GLY A 714 -4.53 -7.90 -8.98
C GLY A 714 -3.45 -8.21 -10.02
N TRP A 715 -3.18 -9.49 -10.35
CA TRP A 715 -2.12 -9.85 -11.29
C TRP A 715 -2.59 -10.69 -12.50
N PRO A 716 -3.44 -10.15 -13.37
CA PRO A 716 -3.91 -10.82 -14.60
C PRO A 716 -2.90 -10.66 -15.76
N CYS A 717 -1.62 -11.00 -15.55
CA CYS A 717 -0.54 -10.79 -16.50
C CYS A 717 -0.55 -11.86 -17.61
N TYR A 718 -1.43 -11.70 -18.61
CA TYR A 718 -1.57 -12.64 -19.73
C TYR A 718 -0.23 -12.96 -20.43
N PRO A 719 0.64 -11.99 -20.81
CA PRO A 719 1.87 -12.30 -21.53
C PRO A 719 2.83 -13.24 -20.76
N TYR A 720 2.87 -13.12 -19.45
CA TYR A 720 3.66 -13.99 -18.60
C TYR A 720 3.00 -15.38 -18.45
N PHE A 721 1.73 -15.45 -18.09
CA PHE A 721 1.00 -16.73 -17.94
C PHE A 721 1.01 -17.55 -19.22
N ALA A 722 0.89 -16.89 -20.39
CA ALA A 722 0.92 -17.56 -21.68
C ALA A 722 2.28 -18.19 -22.03
N ARG A 723 3.36 -17.68 -21.44
CA ARG A 723 4.74 -18.10 -21.78
C ARG A 723 5.38 -18.99 -20.74
N ASP A 724 4.86 -19.01 -19.50
CA ASP A 724 5.51 -19.71 -18.39
C ASP A 724 5.58 -21.23 -18.65
N PRO A 725 6.79 -21.83 -18.72
CA PRO A 725 6.95 -23.26 -18.93
C PRO A 725 6.43 -24.12 -17.78
N ASN A 726 6.26 -23.56 -16.57
CA ASN A 726 5.69 -24.29 -15.45
C ASN A 726 4.22 -24.68 -15.69
N LEU A 727 3.53 -24.02 -16.64
CA LEU A 727 2.14 -24.31 -16.99
C LEU A 727 2.02 -25.29 -18.19
N ASP A 728 3.13 -25.73 -18.82
CA ASP A 728 3.08 -26.52 -20.06
C ASP A 728 2.30 -27.82 -19.91
N HIS A 729 2.39 -28.50 -18.77
CA HIS A 729 1.72 -29.76 -18.50
C HIS A 729 0.18 -29.68 -18.54
N ILE A 730 -0.38 -28.48 -18.37
CA ILE A 730 -1.82 -28.26 -18.33
C ILE A 730 -2.35 -27.39 -19.48
N ARG A 731 -1.48 -26.97 -20.45
CA ARG A 731 -1.88 -26.05 -21.54
C ARG A 731 -2.98 -26.60 -22.44
N SER A 732 -3.16 -27.92 -22.51
CA SER A 732 -4.21 -28.57 -23.29
C SER A 732 -5.55 -28.67 -22.54
N ASP A 733 -5.62 -28.28 -21.26
CA ASP A 733 -6.85 -28.33 -20.48
C ASP A 733 -7.88 -27.31 -21.03
N PRO A 734 -9.13 -27.74 -21.34
CA PRO A 734 -10.13 -26.88 -21.95
C PRO A 734 -10.51 -25.66 -21.08
N GLU A 735 -10.55 -25.81 -19.75
CA GLU A 735 -10.89 -24.73 -18.84
C GLU A 735 -9.75 -23.72 -18.73
N LEU A 736 -8.50 -24.20 -18.74
CA LEU A 736 -7.33 -23.30 -18.80
C LEU A 736 -7.31 -22.52 -20.12
N ILE A 737 -7.60 -23.18 -21.26
CA ILE A 737 -7.68 -22.49 -22.56
C ILE A 737 -8.75 -21.39 -22.54
N ALA A 738 -9.92 -21.67 -21.93
CA ALA A 738 -10.99 -20.68 -21.82
C ALA A 738 -10.57 -19.49 -20.92
N PHE A 739 -9.96 -19.76 -19.79
CA PHE A 739 -9.42 -18.74 -18.87
C PHE A 739 -8.33 -17.86 -19.55
N MET A 740 -7.38 -18.50 -20.23
CA MET A 740 -6.32 -17.78 -20.94
C MET A 740 -6.87 -16.91 -22.09
N ARG A 741 -7.91 -17.37 -22.78
CA ARG A 741 -8.61 -16.56 -23.80
C ARG A 741 -9.29 -15.33 -23.19
N GLN A 742 -9.91 -15.49 -22.02
CA GLN A 742 -10.50 -14.37 -21.28
C GLN A 742 -9.45 -13.33 -20.88
N LEU A 743 -8.33 -13.80 -20.28
CA LEU A 743 -7.22 -12.92 -19.91
C LEU A 743 -6.62 -12.20 -21.10
N LYS A 744 -6.47 -12.89 -22.24
CA LYS A 744 -5.97 -12.31 -23.47
C LYS A 744 -6.87 -11.17 -23.96
N ALA A 745 -8.17 -11.42 -24.03
CA ALA A 745 -9.14 -10.41 -24.45
C ALA A 745 -9.18 -9.20 -23.50
N GLN A 746 -8.96 -9.41 -22.21
CA GLN A 746 -8.82 -8.32 -21.24
C GLN A 746 -7.54 -7.52 -21.50
N TRP A 747 -6.41 -8.18 -21.63
CA TRP A 747 -5.10 -7.57 -21.88
C TRP A 747 -5.10 -6.75 -23.20
N GLU A 748 -5.68 -7.29 -24.28
CA GLU A 748 -5.81 -6.58 -25.56
C GLU A 748 -6.63 -5.28 -25.41
N ARG A 749 -7.78 -5.34 -24.74
CA ARG A 749 -8.57 -4.12 -24.45
C ARG A 749 -7.79 -3.08 -23.63
N GLU A 750 -7.01 -3.53 -22.66
CA GLU A 750 -6.23 -2.64 -21.80
C GLU A 750 -5.03 -2.01 -22.49
N GLN A 751 -4.46 -2.65 -23.52
CA GLN A 751 -3.44 -2.03 -24.37
C GLN A 751 -3.96 -0.76 -25.06
N ASP A 752 -5.22 -0.78 -25.48
CA ASP A 752 -5.84 0.33 -26.21
C ASP A 752 -6.39 1.42 -25.26
N THR A 753 -6.77 1.06 -24.04
CA THR A 753 -7.51 1.97 -23.14
C THR A 753 -6.68 2.53 -21.99
N LEU A 754 -5.63 1.88 -21.56
CA LEU A 754 -4.74 2.27 -20.46
C LEU A 754 -3.38 2.75 -20.95
#